data_94dd95d14e3f0958916779a60d1f0005
#
_entry.id   94dd95d14e3f0958916779a60d1f0005
#
_cell.length_a   1.000
_cell.length_b   1.000
_cell.length_c   1.000
_cell.angle_alpha   90.00
_cell.angle_beta   90.00
_cell.angle_gamma   90.00
#
_symmetry.space_group_name_H-M   'P 1'
#
loop_
_entity.id
_entity.type
_entity.pdbx_description
1 polymer ?
#
loop_
_entity_poly.entity_id
_entity_poly.type
_entity_poly.pdbx_seq_one_letter_code
_entity_poly.pdbx_strand_id
1 'polypeptide(L)'
;MTKKIILSLIVLFCLSGVLRAEEYGVFSPDKKLEVRLRVDGQTMFEVWYNREKMVASSAIGMHLSDGRTVGADAVTSVKKKRVNGKIDVVVGKNKTLKESYNEIVLSYGKDYDLVVRAYNEGWAYRFVTHLNKEIIINKEDAEFNFAFTPTVYFPECDANTAPEREQSGKVHQIHQGYRNFERLYKVYKAPGEIPEGRFSVSPVLFEYPGKPYKIVVTESDTYDYPGLYMEVAGQNAMRGKWAAYPKEVMDGDPSNPHRWYSNHLVITREDYIARTQGERTFPWRVMIVTDEDKNLLNNELVYMLAEPCKLEDTSWIRPGKSAWEWWHKAVVEGVDFPVGNKHLSLPLYKYYVDWASDNGIEYMTLDAGWKMEYIRELCDYARQKNVKILVWTWASCPLENPNDWIKQMHECGVAGAKIDFFERNDQIAMRWEREFAERLAEYKMVAVFHGCPVPVGLNRTYPNVMNYEAVRGAECNYWEKTITPEYHTRFPFIRSLAGPEDYTPGGMRNVTPEEFRPMDIDSVPPMNMGTRAHIMSMYVIFDHWVGYLCDAPSEYDKCPDILDYLSSVPTVWDRTLPLDARLGEYIVMAKQTGKNWFVGGMTNWTPRSVTVDFGFLKRGKSYRAMILKDKPESGDYPKQYASETVTVDRNTKLTLDMARGGGFAIRLVEE
;
A
#
# COMPACT_ATOMS: atom_id res chain seq x y z
N MET A 1 65.34 35.36 63.92
CA MET A 1 64.08 34.59 64.12
C MET A 1 63.10 34.91 63.01
N THR A 2 63.05 34.14 61.95
CA THR A 2 62.20 34.34 60.81
C THR A 2 61.27 33.13 60.59
N LYS A 3 59.98 33.29 60.86
CA LYS A 3 58.98 32.24 60.67
C LYS A 3 58.63 32.18 59.14
N LYS A 4 58.85 31.02 58.56
CA LYS A 4 58.35 30.68 57.25
C LYS A 4 56.87 30.24 57.34
N ILE A 5 55.99 30.96 56.66
CA ILE A 5 54.58 30.60 56.45
C ILE A 5 54.54 29.78 55.15
N ILE A 6 54.13 28.49 55.22
CA ILE A 6 53.87 27.65 54.08
C ILE A 6 52.43 27.82 53.72
N LEU A 7 52.16 28.40 52.52
CA LEU A 7 50.83 28.56 51.94
C LEU A 7 50.52 27.29 51.12
N SER A 8 49.62 26.42 51.60
CA SER A 8 49.16 25.24 50.84
C SER A 8 48.08 25.68 49.83
N LEU A 9 48.40 25.65 48.56
CA LEU A 9 47.44 25.83 47.46
C LEU A 9 46.67 24.50 47.26
N ILE A 10 45.39 24.48 47.66
CA ILE A 10 44.46 23.40 47.29
C ILE A 10 43.98 23.72 45.91
N VAL A 11 44.48 22.98 44.89
CA VAL A 11 43.94 23.00 43.54
C VAL A 11 42.72 22.10 43.50
N LEU A 12 41.55 22.72 43.48
CA LEU A 12 40.29 22.03 43.24
C LEU A 12 40.22 21.67 41.75
N PHE A 13 40.50 20.42 41.41
CA PHE A 13 40.20 19.89 40.08
C PHE A 13 38.69 19.70 39.96
N CYS A 14 38.02 20.66 39.36
CA CYS A 14 36.69 20.44 38.84
C CYS A 14 36.81 19.45 37.65
N LEU A 15 36.55 18.17 37.91
CA LEU A 15 36.27 17.20 36.85
C LEU A 15 34.90 17.61 36.26
N SER A 16 34.93 18.51 35.28
CA SER A 16 33.85 18.61 34.31
C SER A 16 33.87 17.30 33.50
N GLY A 17 33.05 16.34 33.93
CA GLY A 17 32.77 15.19 33.14
C GLY A 17 32.19 15.66 31.79
N VAL A 18 33.02 15.66 30.78
CA VAL A 18 32.52 15.74 29.38
C VAL A 18 31.66 14.50 29.21
N LEU A 19 30.36 14.64 29.27
CA LEU A 19 29.40 13.60 28.89
C LEU A 19 29.75 13.27 27.43
N ARG A 20 30.46 12.17 27.26
CA ARG A 20 30.80 11.67 25.92
C ARG A 20 29.54 11.08 25.37
N ALA A 21 29.02 11.62 24.25
CA ALA A 21 27.89 11.07 23.55
C ALA A 21 28.09 9.57 23.32
N GLU A 22 27.15 8.74 23.72
CA GLU A 22 27.22 7.30 23.55
C GLU A 22 26.79 6.94 22.11
N GLU A 23 27.64 6.14 21.44
CA GLU A 23 27.41 5.70 20.07
C GLU A 23 27.10 4.20 20.02
N TYR A 24 26.09 3.84 19.28
CA TYR A 24 25.64 2.47 19.07
C TYR A 24 25.48 2.19 17.58
N GLY A 25 25.66 0.94 17.16
CA GLY A 25 25.51 0.57 15.74
C GLY A 25 24.86 -0.79 15.57
N VAL A 26 24.08 -0.91 14.51
CA VAL A 26 23.50 -2.16 14.03
C VAL A 26 23.71 -2.28 12.52
N PHE A 27 24.13 -3.46 12.06
CA PHE A 27 24.35 -3.76 10.63
C PHE A 27 23.27 -4.71 10.12
N SER A 28 22.96 -4.62 8.84
CA SER A 28 22.25 -5.68 8.14
C SER A 28 23.03 -7.02 8.18
N PRO A 29 22.36 -8.17 8.01
CA PRO A 29 23.03 -9.47 7.98
C PRO A 29 24.13 -9.58 6.92
N ASP A 30 24.00 -8.93 5.75
CA ASP A 30 24.98 -8.86 4.66
C ASP A 30 26.03 -7.74 4.85
N LYS A 31 25.88 -6.90 5.88
CA LYS A 31 26.75 -5.78 6.24
C LYS A 31 26.80 -4.62 5.22
N LYS A 32 25.88 -4.57 4.26
CA LYS A 32 25.79 -3.43 3.34
C LYS A 32 25.18 -2.20 4.00
N LEU A 33 24.15 -2.41 4.85
CA LEU A 33 23.48 -1.35 5.61
C LEU A 33 24.03 -1.26 7.02
N GLU A 34 24.33 -0.04 7.48
CA GLU A 34 24.70 0.28 8.85
C GLU A 34 23.83 1.43 9.36
N VAL A 35 23.20 1.25 10.52
CA VAL A 35 22.52 2.32 11.26
C VAL A 35 23.34 2.65 12.49
N ARG A 36 23.75 3.91 12.60
CA ARG A 36 24.47 4.45 13.78
C ARG A 36 23.51 5.29 14.58
N LEU A 37 23.52 5.08 15.89
CA LEU A 37 22.71 5.80 16.84
C LEU A 37 23.62 6.57 17.78
N ARG A 38 23.27 7.80 18.10
CA ARG A 38 23.93 8.64 19.09
C ARG A 38 22.89 9.18 20.06
N VAL A 39 23.14 9.05 21.34
CA VAL A 39 22.29 9.55 22.41
C VAL A 39 23.04 10.60 23.23
N ASP A 40 22.50 11.83 23.24
CA ASP A 40 23.07 12.98 23.93
C ASP A 40 21.96 14.02 24.19
N GLY A 41 21.12 13.76 25.20
CA GLY A 41 19.90 14.57 25.46
C GLY A 41 18.82 14.46 24.35
N GLN A 42 19.13 13.80 23.25
CA GLN A 42 18.25 13.44 22.14
C GLN A 42 18.83 12.23 21.43
N THR A 43 17.99 11.37 20.90
CA THR A 43 18.44 10.26 20.06
C THR A 43 18.52 10.72 18.60
N MET A 44 19.72 10.54 18.01
CA MET A 44 20.01 10.81 16.62
C MET A 44 20.38 9.52 15.91
N PHE A 45 20.07 9.44 14.63
CA PHE A 45 20.54 8.33 13.78
C PHE A 45 21.23 8.82 12.52
N GLU A 46 22.12 7.96 11.98
CA GLU A 46 22.70 8.07 10.63
C GLU A 46 22.53 6.74 9.91
N VAL A 47 22.40 6.78 8.58
CA VAL A 47 22.30 5.60 7.74
C VAL A 47 23.42 5.57 6.72
N TRP A 48 24.09 4.43 6.65
CA TRP A 48 25.17 4.16 5.71
C TRP A 48 24.83 2.93 4.86
N TYR A 49 25.04 3.00 3.57
CA TYR A 49 24.84 1.88 2.65
C TYR A 49 26.06 1.72 1.73
N ASN A 50 26.61 0.51 1.62
CA ASN A 50 27.86 0.25 0.93
C ASN A 50 29.00 1.20 1.36
N ARG A 51 29.08 1.55 2.65
CA ARG A 51 30.05 2.50 3.25
C ARG A 51 29.87 3.96 2.81
N GLU A 52 28.83 4.30 2.12
CA GLU A 52 28.45 5.67 1.77
C GLU A 52 27.33 6.16 2.68
N LYS A 53 27.43 7.40 3.17
CA LYS A 53 26.41 7.99 4.02
C LYS A 53 25.18 8.33 3.17
N MET A 54 24.04 7.75 3.50
CA MET A 54 22.75 8.00 2.85
C MET A 54 21.97 9.06 3.60
N VAL A 55 21.89 8.94 4.92
CA VAL A 55 21.19 9.88 5.79
C VAL A 55 22.18 10.41 6.81
N ALA A 56 22.25 11.71 6.94
CA ALA A 56 23.03 12.42 7.95
C ALA A 56 22.30 12.40 9.30
N SER A 57 22.94 12.95 10.34
CA SER A 57 22.39 12.96 11.69
C SER A 57 20.97 13.51 11.72
N SER A 58 20.01 12.70 12.12
CA SER A 58 18.58 12.94 12.09
C SER A 58 17.94 12.59 13.43
N ALA A 59 17.06 13.45 13.92
CA ALA A 59 16.46 13.31 15.24
C ALA A 59 15.25 12.38 15.26
N ILE A 60 15.12 11.60 16.35
CA ILE A 60 13.92 10.81 16.66
C ILE A 60 13.55 10.97 18.13
N GLY A 61 12.24 10.98 18.42
CA GLY A 61 11.74 11.11 19.79
C GLY A 61 10.22 11.25 19.84
N MET A 62 9.64 11.14 21.03
CA MET A 62 8.21 11.43 21.27
C MET A 62 8.08 12.35 22.49
N HIS A 63 7.26 13.37 22.38
CA HIS A 63 6.99 14.34 23.42
C HIS A 63 5.66 14.03 24.10
N LEU A 64 5.71 13.67 25.39
CA LEU A 64 4.54 13.38 26.19
C LEU A 64 4.00 14.66 26.86
N SER A 65 2.69 14.70 27.12
CA SER A 65 2.04 15.85 27.75
C SER A 65 2.50 16.14 29.15
N ASP A 66 3.13 15.17 29.84
CA ASP A 66 3.69 15.36 31.19
C ASP A 66 5.14 15.93 31.17
N GLY A 67 5.62 16.37 30.00
CA GLY A 67 6.91 17.02 29.79
C GLY A 67 8.07 16.06 29.54
N ARG A 68 7.86 14.74 29.52
CA ARG A 68 8.90 13.77 29.17
C ARG A 68 9.09 13.69 27.68
N THR A 69 10.33 13.44 27.26
CA THR A 69 10.68 13.14 25.85
C THR A 69 11.27 11.74 25.78
N VAL A 70 10.53 10.83 25.17
CA VAL A 70 11.00 9.45 24.92
C VAL A 70 12.18 9.50 23.96
N GLY A 71 13.29 8.87 24.35
CA GLY A 71 14.53 8.89 23.58
C GLY A 71 15.52 10.02 23.98
N ALA A 72 15.22 10.83 25.00
CA ALA A 72 16.10 11.91 25.46
C ALA A 72 17.02 11.52 26.63
N ASP A 73 16.64 10.52 27.42
CA ASP A 73 17.37 10.11 28.59
C ASP A 73 18.63 9.29 28.24
N ALA A 74 19.52 9.12 29.24
CA ALA A 74 20.70 8.26 29.08
C ALA A 74 20.30 6.78 28.93
N VAL A 75 21.02 6.07 28.07
CA VAL A 75 20.83 4.63 27.86
C VAL A 75 21.36 3.87 29.07
N THR A 76 20.53 3.05 29.68
CA THR A 76 20.89 2.24 30.88
C THR A 76 21.20 0.79 30.55
N SER A 77 20.72 0.30 29.42
CA SER A 77 20.93 -1.08 28.95
C SER A 77 20.93 -1.18 27.44
N VAL A 78 21.75 -2.07 26.91
CA VAL A 78 21.82 -2.38 25.47
C VAL A 78 21.70 -3.88 25.29
N LYS A 79 20.73 -4.31 24.50
CA LYS A 79 20.58 -5.72 24.10
C LYS A 79 20.74 -5.85 22.59
N LYS A 80 21.47 -6.88 22.14
CA LYS A 80 21.62 -7.19 20.70
C LYS A 80 21.15 -8.61 20.44
N LYS A 81 20.49 -8.79 19.30
CA LYS A 81 19.97 -10.09 18.88
C LYS A 81 20.11 -10.21 17.35
N ARG A 82 20.32 -11.43 16.88
CA ARG A 82 20.24 -11.79 15.47
C ARG A 82 19.10 -12.79 15.27
N VAL A 83 18.26 -12.53 14.29
CA VAL A 83 17.17 -13.42 13.89
C VAL A 83 17.47 -13.94 12.50
N ASN A 84 17.19 -15.24 12.29
CA ASN A 84 17.25 -15.90 11.00
C ASN A 84 16.17 -16.98 10.99
N GLY A 85 15.03 -16.68 10.44
CA GLY A 85 13.84 -17.49 10.45
C GLY A 85 13.08 -17.43 9.12
N LYS A 86 11.84 -17.86 9.20
CA LYS A 86 10.89 -17.82 8.09
C LYS A 86 9.54 -17.34 8.59
N ILE A 87 8.81 -16.63 7.72
CA ILE A 87 7.43 -16.26 7.92
C ILE A 87 6.63 -16.95 6.84
N ASP A 88 5.69 -17.79 7.21
CA ASP A 88 4.70 -18.34 6.29
C ASP A 88 3.59 -17.30 6.09
N VAL A 89 3.29 -17.02 4.82
CA VAL A 89 2.35 -15.97 4.41
C VAL A 89 1.01 -16.62 4.10
N VAL A 90 -0.06 -16.15 4.70
CA VAL A 90 -1.42 -16.67 4.46
C VAL A 90 -1.92 -16.21 3.10
N VAL A 91 -1.81 -14.91 2.81
CA VAL A 91 -2.20 -14.28 1.55
C VAL A 91 -1.10 -13.30 1.15
N GLY A 92 -0.52 -13.46 -0.04
CA GLY A 92 0.56 -12.58 -0.47
C GLY A 92 1.21 -12.93 -1.81
N LYS A 93 2.23 -12.16 -2.17
CA LYS A 93 3.01 -12.35 -3.40
C LYS A 93 4.17 -13.34 -3.26
N ASN A 94 4.40 -13.84 -2.06
CA ASN A 94 5.35 -14.93 -1.75
C ASN A 94 4.73 -15.79 -0.66
N LYS A 95 4.77 -17.10 -0.81
CA LYS A 95 4.24 -18.05 0.18
C LYS A 95 5.06 -18.09 1.47
N THR A 96 6.35 -17.82 1.37
CA THR A 96 7.27 -17.85 2.50
C THR A 96 8.28 -16.71 2.35
N LEU A 97 8.49 -15.96 3.42
CA LEU A 97 9.49 -14.90 3.50
C LEU A 97 10.66 -15.34 4.38
N LYS A 98 11.87 -14.93 4.00
CA LYS A 98 13.05 -15.10 4.83
C LYS A 98 13.09 -13.96 5.85
N GLU A 99 12.93 -14.28 7.12
CA GLU A 99 13.06 -13.33 8.21
C GLU A 99 14.51 -13.28 8.70
N SER A 100 15.29 -12.32 8.23
CA SER A 100 16.72 -12.21 8.59
C SER A 100 17.11 -10.78 8.92
N TYR A 101 17.40 -10.52 10.21
CA TYR A 101 17.79 -9.19 10.68
C TYR A 101 18.69 -9.23 11.92
N ASN A 102 19.40 -8.13 12.17
CA ASN A 102 20.01 -7.84 13.44
C ASN A 102 19.20 -6.75 14.16
N GLU A 103 19.04 -6.91 15.47
CA GLU A 103 18.28 -6.01 16.33
C GLU A 103 19.18 -5.45 17.44
N ILE A 104 19.00 -4.17 17.71
CA ILE A 104 19.52 -3.53 18.93
C ILE A 104 18.34 -2.90 19.69
N VAL A 105 18.31 -3.09 21.00
CA VAL A 105 17.37 -2.46 21.92
C VAL A 105 18.16 -1.58 22.87
N LEU A 106 17.86 -0.29 22.88
CA LEU A 106 18.37 0.69 23.84
C LEU A 106 17.29 0.96 24.88
N SER A 107 17.56 0.65 26.16
CA SER A 107 16.63 0.93 27.25
C SER A 107 17.00 2.25 27.93
N TYR A 108 16.02 3.13 28.07
CA TYR A 108 16.13 4.41 28.77
C TYR A 108 15.48 4.28 30.16
N GLY A 109 16.28 3.79 31.11
CA GLY A 109 15.75 3.41 32.42
C GLY A 109 14.83 2.18 32.33
N LYS A 110 13.69 2.25 32.99
CA LYS A 110 12.64 1.21 32.96
C LYS A 110 11.35 1.64 32.27
N ASP A 111 11.29 2.88 31.82
CA ASP A 111 10.05 3.50 31.35
C ASP A 111 9.87 3.34 29.84
N TYR A 112 10.95 3.21 29.05
CA TYR A 112 10.84 3.02 27.61
C TYR A 112 12.11 2.45 26.96
N ASP A 113 11.93 1.84 25.78
CA ASP A 113 12.96 1.29 24.92
C ASP A 113 12.87 1.88 23.51
N LEU A 114 14.01 1.98 22.83
CA LEU A 114 14.13 2.11 21.39
C LEU A 114 14.56 0.78 20.79
N VAL A 115 13.74 0.21 19.91
CA VAL A 115 14.05 -1.01 19.17
C VAL A 115 14.41 -0.64 17.74
N VAL A 116 15.59 -1.09 17.27
CA VAL A 116 16.05 -0.87 15.91
C VAL A 116 16.39 -2.21 15.27
N ARG A 117 15.85 -2.46 14.08
CA ARG A 117 16.12 -3.65 13.26
C ARG A 117 16.74 -3.27 11.94
N ALA A 118 17.83 -3.94 11.56
CA ALA A 118 18.48 -3.81 10.26
C ALA A 118 18.35 -5.11 9.48
N TYR A 119 17.67 -5.02 8.32
CA TYR A 119 17.50 -6.06 7.32
C TYR A 119 18.41 -5.78 6.13
N ASN A 120 18.53 -6.71 5.18
CA ASN A 120 19.28 -6.46 3.95
C ASN A 120 18.53 -5.45 3.04
N GLU A 121 17.21 -5.43 3.15
CA GLU A 121 16.29 -4.61 2.34
C GLU A 121 16.03 -3.21 2.90
N GLY A 122 16.50 -2.95 4.15
CA GLY A 122 16.23 -1.70 4.84
C GLY A 122 16.32 -1.82 6.35
N TRP A 123 15.83 -0.83 7.06
CA TRP A 123 15.82 -0.82 8.52
C TRP A 123 14.55 -0.16 9.05
N ALA A 124 14.29 -0.41 10.31
CA ALA A 124 13.16 0.21 11.01
C ALA A 124 13.46 0.45 12.47
N TYR A 125 12.81 1.45 13.05
CA TYR A 125 12.80 1.67 14.50
C TYR A 125 11.38 1.85 15.02
N ARG A 126 11.20 1.53 16.31
CA ARG A 126 10.01 1.90 17.08
C ARG A 126 10.36 2.16 18.53
N PHE A 127 9.54 2.97 19.18
CA PHE A 127 9.55 3.09 20.64
C PHE A 127 8.65 2.04 21.29
N VAL A 128 9.00 1.66 22.49
CA VAL A 128 8.20 0.82 23.38
C VAL A 128 8.13 1.55 24.73
N THR A 129 6.94 1.73 25.27
CA THR A 129 6.75 2.35 26.58
C THR A 129 6.23 1.35 27.60
N HIS A 130 6.68 1.52 28.87
CA HIS A 130 6.38 0.64 30.00
C HIS A 130 5.74 1.45 31.13
N LEU A 131 4.81 2.33 30.78
CA LEU A 131 4.13 3.23 31.70
C LEU A 131 2.76 2.67 32.08
N ASN A 132 2.49 2.47 33.36
CA ASN A 132 1.25 1.86 33.87
C ASN A 132 0.08 2.85 33.96
N LYS A 133 0.03 3.86 33.11
CA LYS A 133 -1.02 4.88 33.04
C LYS A 133 -1.29 5.26 31.62
N GLU A 134 -2.44 5.88 31.36
CA GLU A 134 -2.70 6.52 30.06
C GLU A 134 -1.69 7.64 29.80
N ILE A 135 -1.26 7.77 28.56
CA ILE A 135 -0.33 8.81 28.08
C ILE A 135 -0.92 9.55 26.90
N ILE A 136 -0.54 10.81 26.78
CA ILE A 136 -0.86 11.67 25.65
C ILE A 136 0.45 12.04 24.96
N ILE A 137 0.50 11.83 23.66
CA ILE A 137 1.63 12.18 22.79
C ILE A 137 1.29 13.47 22.07
N ASN A 138 2.00 14.55 22.42
CA ASN A 138 1.80 15.85 21.79
C ASN A 138 2.41 15.89 20.39
N LYS A 139 3.60 15.28 20.24
CA LYS A 139 4.40 15.35 19.01
C LYS A 139 5.34 14.15 18.92
N GLU A 140 5.65 13.72 17.71
CA GLU A 140 6.75 12.80 17.42
C GLU A 140 7.80 13.50 16.55
N ASP A 141 9.07 13.34 16.84
CA ASP A 141 10.18 13.71 15.98
C ASP A 141 10.61 12.48 15.17
N ALA A 142 10.55 12.59 13.85
CA ALA A 142 11.08 11.63 12.90
C ALA A 142 11.66 12.42 11.72
N GLU A 143 12.94 12.80 11.84
CA GLU A 143 13.63 13.58 10.83
C GLU A 143 14.43 12.70 9.89
N PHE A 144 14.63 13.18 8.66
CA PHE A 144 15.38 12.52 7.59
C PHE A 144 16.24 13.56 6.86
N ASN A 145 17.46 13.74 7.31
CA ASN A 145 18.44 14.65 6.74
C ASN A 145 19.28 13.90 5.70
N PHE A 146 18.99 14.08 4.41
CA PHE A 146 19.69 13.36 3.34
C PHE A 146 21.11 13.88 3.15
N ALA A 147 22.05 12.95 3.01
CA ALA A 147 23.47 13.30 2.80
C ALA A 147 23.76 13.89 1.42
N PHE A 148 22.89 13.63 0.44
CA PHE A 148 22.89 14.18 -0.91
C PHE A 148 21.51 14.75 -1.21
N THR A 149 21.39 15.66 -2.16
CA THR A 149 20.11 16.19 -2.59
C THR A 149 19.35 15.14 -3.40
N PRO A 150 18.26 14.54 -2.87
CA PRO A 150 17.49 13.54 -3.61
C PRO A 150 16.43 14.20 -4.50
N THR A 151 16.12 13.55 -5.62
CA THR A 151 14.84 13.72 -6.29
C THR A 151 13.76 13.06 -5.46
N VAL A 152 12.64 13.74 -5.25
CA VAL A 152 11.54 13.27 -4.39
C VAL A 152 10.34 12.91 -5.25
N TYR A 153 9.87 11.66 -5.14
CA TYR A 153 8.58 11.21 -5.68
C TYR A 153 7.55 11.34 -4.57
N PHE A 154 6.79 12.41 -4.66
CA PHE A 154 5.98 12.94 -3.57
C PHE A 154 4.47 12.75 -3.84
N PRO A 155 3.79 11.81 -3.16
CA PRO A 155 2.33 11.65 -3.27
C PRO A 155 1.64 12.78 -2.48
N GLU A 156 1.62 13.96 -3.09
CA GLU A 156 1.25 15.23 -2.46
C GLU A 156 -0.22 15.32 -2.09
N CYS A 157 -0.50 15.68 -0.85
CA CYS A 157 -1.82 16.02 -0.36
C CYS A 157 -2.14 17.49 -0.60
N ASP A 158 -3.43 17.80 -0.81
CA ASP A 158 -3.92 19.18 -0.93
C ASP A 158 -4.01 19.82 0.46
N ALA A 159 -2.97 20.53 0.84
CA ALA A 159 -2.80 21.01 2.21
C ALA A 159 -3.81 22.07 2.66
N ASN A 160 -4.42 22.84 1.75
CA ASN A 160 -5.04 24.12 2.11
C ASN A 160 -6.49 24.32 1.65
N THR A 161 -7.15 23.34 1.09
CA THR A 161 -8.55 23.47 0.71
C THR A 161 -9.44 22.65 1.61
N ALA A 162 -9.78 23.22 2.77
CA ALA A 162 -10.93 22.74 3.51
C ALA A 162 -12.19 23.22 2.79
N PRO A 163 -13.03 22.37 2.18
CA PRO A 163 -14.31 22.81 1.69
C PRO A 163 -15.16 23.18 2.91
N GLU A 164 -15.94 24.23 2.73
CA GLU A 164 -17.00 24.52 3.64
C GLU A 164 -18.10 23.47 3.49
N ARG A 165 -18.56 22.91 4.61
CA ARG A 165 -19.70 22.00 4.66
C ARG A 165 -20.74 22.58 5.60
N GLU A 166 -21.96 22.67 5.14
CA GLU A 166 -23.09 23.05 5.99
C GLU A 166 -23.67 21.80 6.67
N GLN A 167 -23.78 21.86 7.99
CA GLN A 167 -24.44 20.84 8.79
C GLN A 167 -25.29 21.53 9.87
N SER A 168 -26.57 21.17 9.97
CA SER A 168 -27.50 21.73 10.98
C SER A 168 -27.52 23.26 11.01
N GLY A 169 -27.41 23.90 9.84
CA GLY A 169 -27.40 25.36 9.70
C GLY A 169 -26.09 26.03 10.10
N LYS A 170 -25.00 25.27 10.31
CA LYS A 170 -23.66 25.78 10.57
C LYS A 170 -22.73 25.41 9.43
N VAL A 171 -21.89 26.34 9.02
CA VAL A 171 -20.81 26.12 8.06
C VAL A 171 -19.56 25.70 8.81
N HIS A 172 -19.02 24.54 8.47
CA HIS A 172 -17.80 23.98 9.04
C HIS A 172 -16.70 23.94 7.99
N GLN A 173 -15.50 24.32 8.36
CA GLN A 173 -14.30 24.09 7.56
C GLN A 173 -13.72 22.71 7.92
N ILE A 174 -13.55 21.86 6.91
CA ILE A 174 -13.07 20.49 7.08
C ILE A 174 -11.60 20.44 6.70
N HIS A 175 -10.76 19.87 7.57
CA HIS A 175 -9.35 19.65 7.29
C HIS A 175 -9.15 18.54 6.25
N GLN A 176 -9.26 18.87 4.97
CA GLN A 176 -9.13 17.92 3.87
C GLN A 176 -7.71 17.42 3.61
N GLY A 177 -6.69 18.11 4.10
CA GLY A 177 -5.30 17.71 3.87
C GLY A 177 -4.95 16.31 4.38
N TYR A 178 -5.71 15.78 5.34
CA TYR A 178 -5.53 14.45 5.93
C TYR A 178 -6.55 13.43 5.42
N ARG A 179 -7.04 13.59 4.22
CA ARG A 179 -7.94 12.68 3.53
C ARG A 179 -7.54 12.54 2.06
N ASN A 180 -8.17 11.62 1.35
CA ASN A 180 -7.88 11.25 -0.03
C ASN A 180 -6.44 10.75 -0.20
N PHE A 181 -6.29 9.46 -0.26
CA PHE A 181 -5.02 8.75 -0.31
C PHE A 181 -4.64 8.30 -1.73
N GLU A 182 -5.49 8.55 -2.71
CA GLU A 182 -5.31 8.25 -4.13
C GLU A 182 -4.47 9.34 -4.80
N ARG A 183 -3.15 9.30 -4.63
CA ARG A 183 -2.26 10.37 -5.05
C ARG A 183 -1.41 10.03 -6.26
N LEU A 184 -1.21 11.04 -7.11
CA LEU A 184 -0.15 11.05 -8.11
C LEU A 184 1.17 11.44 -7.44
N TYR A 185 2.27 10.96 -8.02
CA TYR A 185 3.61 11.30 -7.54
C TYR A 185 4.11 12.55 -8.27
N LYS A 186 4.07 13.71 -7.60
CA LYS A 186 4.81 14.88 -8.06
C LYS A 186 6.29 14.64 -7.88
N VAL A 187 7.09 15.03 -8.87
CA VAL A 187 8.53 14.84 -8.85
C VAL A 187 9.21 16.17 -8.62
N TYR A 188 9.88 16.32 -7.48
CA TYR A 188 10.68 17.48 -7.12
C TYR A 188 12.16 17.12 -7.16
N LYS A 189 13.02 18.02 -7.68
CA LYS A 189 14.47 17.79 -7.79
C LYS A 189 15.19 17.85 -6.44
N ALA A 190 14.55 18.45 -5.43
CA ALA A 190 15.02 18.52 -4.06
C ALA A 190 13.85 18.67 -3.09
N PRO A 191 13.98 18.21 -1.82
CA PRO A 191 12.98 18.51 -0.78
C PRO A 191 12.63 19.99 -0.66
N GLY A 192 13.64 20.88 -0.70
CA GLY A 192 13.45 22.33 -0.61
C GLY A 192 12.69 22.98 -1.78
N GLU A 193 12.41 22.26 -2.86
CA GLU A 193 11.54 22.73 -3.95
C GLU A 193 10.05 22.46 -3.67
N ILE A 194 9.73 21.64 -2.66
CA ILE A 194 8.34 21.37 -2.25
C ILE A 194 7.78 22.67 -1.62
N PRO A 195 6.63 23.17 -2.11
CA PRO A 195 6.07 24.40 -1.57
C PRO A 195 5.75 24.30 -0.07
N GLU A 196 5.90 25.40 0.65
CA GLU A 196 5.58 25.47 2.07
C GLU A 196 4.14 25.04 2.35
N GLY A 197 3.94 24.30 3.44
CA GLY A 197 2.64 23.79 3.86
C GLY A 197 2.16 22.53 3.09
N ARG A 198 2.91 22.08 2.08
CA ARG A 198 2.62 20.81 1.39
C ARG A 198 3.15 19.64 2.18
N PHE A 199 2.39 18.56 2.18
CA PHE A 199 2.79 17.28 2.77
C PHE A 199 2.28 16.12 1.93
N SER A 200 2.76 14.93 2.18
CA SER A 200 2.40 13.73 1.41
C SER A 200 1.95 12.60 2.31
N VAL A 201 1.13 11.69 1.79
CA VAL A 201 0.97 10.35 2.37
C VAL A 201 2.29 9.57 2.25
N SER A 202 2.46 8.52 3.05
CA SER A 202 3.53 7.53 2.86
C SER A 202 3.04 6.39 1.94
N PRO A 203 3.92 5.65 1.26
CA PRO A 203 5.39 5.77 1.15
C PRO A 203 5.85 6.95 0.28
N VAL A 204 7.03 7.49 0.62
CA VAL A 204 7.72 8.54 -0.19
C VAL A 204 9.06 7.99 -0.66
N LEU A 205 9.33 8.11 -1.97
CA LEU A 205 10.59 7.64 -2.56
C LEU A 205 11.54 8.81 -2.84
N PHE A 206 12.80 8.59 -2.50
CA PHE A 206 13.93 9.49 -2.70
C PHE A 206 14.99 8.80 -3.58
N GLU A 207 15.32 9.41 -4.72
CA GLU A 207 16.32 8.92 -5.64
C GLU A 207 17.52 9.86 -5.64
N TYR A 208 18.74 9.33 -5.54
CA TYR A 208 19.95 10.13 -5.62
C TYR A 208 20.43 10.27 -7.07
N PRO A 209 20.31 11.47 -7.68
CA PRO A 209 20.72 11.68 -9.07
C PRO A 209 22.17 11.30 -9.33
N GLY A 210 22.38 10.51 -10.38
CA GLY A 210 23.73 10.03 -10.76
C GLY A 210 24.30 8.90 -9.89
N LYS A 211 23.50 8.40 -8.93
CA LYS A 211 23.82 7.22 -8.09
C LYS A 211 22.73 6.16 -8.22
N PRO A 212 23.04 4.88 -7.99
CA PRO A 212 22.02 3.82 -8.10
C PRO A 212 21.04 3.82 -6.90
N TYR A 213 21.31 4.62 -5.87
CA TYR A 213 20.63 4.51 -4.58
C TYR A 213 19.23 5.10 -4.59
N LYS A 214 18.31 4.35 -4.00
CA LYS A 214 16.98 4.78 -3.68
C LYS A 214 16.65 4.51 -2.21
N ILE A 215 15.93 5.43 -1.61
CA ILE A 215 15.43 5.34 -0.25
C ILE A 215 13.91 5.48 -0.32
N VAL A 216 13.19 4.65 0.43
CA VAL A 216 11.74 4.84 0.64
C VAL A 216 11.47 4.93 2.13
N VAL A 217 10.75 5.99 2.53
CA VAL A 217 10.29 6.18 3.91
C VAL A 217 8.82 5.82 3.98
N THR A 218 8.48 4.96 4.93
CA THR A 218 7.11 4.51 5.22
C THR A 218 6.99 4.06 6.68
N GLU A 219 5.93 3.34 7.00
CA GLU A 219 5.67 2.82 8.34
C GLU A 219 5.11 1.40 8.29
N SER A 220 5.02 0.75 9.47
CA SER A 220 4.37 -0.55 9.63
C SER A 220 3.83 -0.70 11.04
N ASP A 221 2.84 -1.60 11.20
CA ASP A 221 2.23 -1.93 12.49
C ASP A 221 1.57 -0.73 13.15
N THR A 222 0.94 0.13 12.34
CA THR A 222 0.25 1.33 12.80
C THR A 222 -1.14 0.95 13.30
N TYR A 223 -1.28 0.90 14.62
CA TYR A 223 -2.54 0.64 15.29
C TYR A 223 -2.71 1.56 16.48
N ASP A 224 -3.93 2.09 16.67
CA ASP A 224 -4.27 3.02 17.75
C ASP A 224 -3.26 4.19 17.85
N TYR A 225 -2.86 4.67 16.68
CA TYR A 225 -1.91 5.77 16.47
C TYR A 225 -2.13 6.35 15.07
N PRO A 226 -1.94 7.67 14.85
CA PRO A 226 -2.14 8.26 13.53
C PRO A 226 -1.09 7.79 12.53
N GLY A 227 -1.48 7.68 11.27
CA GLY A 227 -0.59 7.32 10.16
C GLY A 227 0.41 8.41 9.80
N LEU A 228 1.53 7.99 9.22
CA LEU A 228 2.66 8.84 8.85
C LEU A 228 2.38 9.63 7.56
N TYR A 229 2.49 10.94 7.65
CA TYR A 229 2.69 11.85 6.54
C TYR A 229 4.12 12.40 6.55
N MET A 230 4.56 12.95 5.41
CA MET A 230 5.88 13.57 5.27
C MET A 230 5.74 15.02 4.84
N GLU A 231 6.50 15.92 5.47
CA GLU A 231 6.61 17.32 5.06
C GLU A 231 8.08 17.76 4.95
N VAL A 232 8.33 18.85 4.23
CA VAL A 232 9.67 19.42 4.09
C VAL A 232 10.17 19.99 5.43
N ALA A 233 11.43 19.71 5.76
CA ALA A 233 12.10 20.24 6.96
C ALA A 233 13.31 21.11 6.63
N GLY A 234 13.78 21.11 5.39
CA GLY A 234 14.93 21.90 4.93
C GLY A 234 15.29 21.59 3.48
N GLN A 235 16.38 22.17 2.99
CA GLN A 235 16.81 22.01 1.59
C GLN A 235 17.00 20.53 1.20
N ASN A 236 17.57 19.72 2.09
CA ASN A 236 17.81 18.30 1.90
C ASN A 236 17.18 17.47 3.04
N ALA A 237 16.10 17.96 3.62
CA ALA A 237 15.52 17.33 4.80
C ALA A 237 14.00 17.22 4.70
N MET A 238 13.51 16.09 5.17
CA MET A 238 12.08 15.81 5.40
C MET A 238 11.86 15.47 6.87
N ARG A 239 10.61 15.58 7.31
CA ARG A 239 10.19 15.08 8.63
C ARG A 239 8.81 14.46 8.58
N GLY A 240 8.55 13.61 9.55
CA GLY A 240 7.23 13.05 9.79
C GLY A 240 6.23 14.11 10.24
N LYS A 241 4.97 13.90 9.86
CA LYS A 241 3.81 14.70 10.25
C LYS A 241 2.64 13.78 10.53
N TRP A 242 1.82 14.13 11.49
CA TRP A 242 0.66 13.33 11.89
C TRP A 242 -0.58 14.20 12.01
N ALA A 243 -1.73 13.63 11.66
CA ALA A 243 -3.01 14.26 11.97
C ALA A 243 -3.22 14.28 13.49
N ALA A 244 -3.52 15.45 14.04
CA ALA A 244 -3.86 15.55 15.45
C ALA A 244 -5.18 14.81 15.77
N TYR A 245 -5.35 14.43 17.04
CA TYR A 245 -6.51 13.68 17.51
C TYR A 245 -7.82 14.44 17.21
N PRO A 246 -8.86 13.78 16.71
CA PRO A 246 -10.13 14.45 16.43
C PRO A 246 -10.83 14.89 17.72
N LYS A 247 -11.23 16.15 17.77
CA LYS A 247 -11.98 16.74 18.89
C LYS A 247 -13.47 16.80 18.61
N GLU A 248 -13.81 17.32 17.44
CA GLU A 248 -15.18 17.44 16.96
C GLU A 248 -15.29 16.85 15.56
N VAL A 249 -16.26 16.02 15.35
CA VAL A 249 -16.54 15.38 14.06
C VAL A 249 -17.95 15.74 13.59
N MET A 250 -18.20 15.67 12.30
CA MET A 250 -19.54 15.90 11.76
C MET A 250 -20.46 14.74 12.13
N ASP A 251 -21.65 15.07 12.63
CA ASP A 251 -22.73 14.10 12.72
C ASP A 251 -23.44 13.98 11.36
N GLY A 252 -23.96 12.81 11.04
CA GLY A 252 -24.75 12.62 9.84
C GLY A 252 -26.05 13.43 9.89
N ASP A 253 -26.33 14.19 8.84
CA ASP A 253 -27.65 14.81 8.66
C ASP A 253 -28.63 13.77 8.09
N PRO A 254 -29.67 13.34 8.84
CA PRO A 254 -30.63 12.34 8.36
C PRO A 254 -31.38 12.73 7.09
N SER A 255 -31.47 14.03 6.80
CA SER A 255 -32.14 14.56 5.61
C SER A 255 -31.26 14.54 4.36
N ASN A 256 -29.92 14.43 4.52
CA ASN A 256 -28.98 14.38 3.42
C ASN A 256 -28.86 12.94 2.90
N PRO A 257 -29.21 12.65 1.63
CA PRO A 257 -29.06 11.31 1.05
C PRO A 257 -27.59 10.84 0.99
N HIS A 258 -26.65 11.79 1.03
CA HIS A 258 -25.19 11.52 1.10
C HIS A 258 -24.62 11.68 2.51
N ARG A 259 -25.45 11.60 3.55
CA ARG A 259 -25.04 11.79 4.95
C ARG A 259 -23.87 10.87 5.34
N TRP A 260 -23.85 9.66 4.83
CA TRP A 260 -22.79 8.67 5.10
C TRP A 260 -21.41 9.14 4.66
N TYR A 261 -21.31 9.82 3.53
CA TYR A 261 -20.07 10.42 3.04
C TYR A 261 -19.55 11.55 3.94
N SER A 262 -20.45 12.31 4.56
CA SER A 262 -20.12 13.44 5.42
C SER A 262 -19.91 13.04 6.88
N ASN A 263 -20.35 11.84 7.29
CA ASN A 263 -20.20 11.37 8.65
C ASN A 263 -18.74 11.22 9.02
N HIS A 264 -18.44 11.52 10.28
CA HIS A 264 -17.11 11.36 10.86
C HIS A 264 -15.99 12.22 10.27
N LEU A 265 -16.30 13.19 9.38
CA LEU A 265 -15.32 14.20 8.94
C LEU A 265 -14.91 15.08 10.13
N VAL A 266 -13.63 15.35 10.26
CA VAL A 266 -13.12 16.09 11.43
C VAL A 266 -13.30 17.59 11.22
N ILE A 267 -14.04 18.24 12.13
CA ILE A 267 -14.28 19.69 12.16
C ILE A 267 -13.14 20.38 12.90
N THR A 268 -12.82 19.90 14.11
CA THR A 268 -11.74 20.44 14.94
C THR A 268 -10.88 19.31 15.49
N ARG A 269 -9.62 19.63 15.80
CA ARG A 269 -8.65 18.70 16.34
C ARG A 269 -8.11 19.18 17.68
N GLU A 270 -7.65 18.25 18.51
CA GLU A 270 -6.93 18.52 19.73
C GLU A 270 -5.51 19.03 19.40
N ASP A 271 -4.77 19.45 20.45
CA ASP A 271 -3.38 19.90 20.35
C ASP A 271 -2.35 18.76 20.55
N TYR A 272 -2.82 17.52 20.51
CA TYR A 272 -2.00 16.30 20.59
C TYR A 272 -2.34 15.31 19.47
N ILE A 273 -1.43 14.39 19.17
CA ILE A 273 -1.60 13.45 18.07
C ILE A 273 -2.22 12.12 18.49
N ALA A 274 -1.97 11.68 19.72
CA ALA A 274 -2.51 10.42 20.23
C ALA A 274 -2.71 10.43 21.73
N ARG A 275 -3.70 9.64 22.19
CA ARG A 275 -4.02 9.35 23.57
C ARG A 275 -4.20 7.85 23.74
N THR A 276 -3.36 7.19 24.52
CA THR A 276 -3.29 5.74 24.53
C THR A 276 -2.75 5.17 25.84
N GLN A 277 -2.82 3.84 26.00
CA GLN A 277 -2.20 3.16 27.14
C GLN A 277 -0.68 3.31 27.11
N GLY A 278 -0.09 3.50 28.30
CA GLY A 278 1.35 3.69 28.40
C GLY A 278 2.19 2.40 28.35
N GLU A 279 1.59 1.23 28.50
CA GLU A 279 2.25 -0.06 28.26
C GLU A 279 1.92 -0.50 26.84
N ARG A 280 2.81 -0.16 25.88
CA ARG A 280 2.59 -0.50 24.46
C ARG A 280 3.83 -0.40 23.59
N THR A 281 3.75 -1.01 22.40
CA THR A 281 4.63 -0.73 21.27
C THR A 281 4.02 0.35 20.38
N PHE A 282 4.86 1.19 19.78
CA PHE A 282 4.48 2.19 18.77
C PHE A 282 4.74 1.68 17.35
N PRO A 283 4.18 2.33 16.31
CA PRO A 283 4.42 1.95 14.94
C PRO A 283 5.91 1.93 14.58
N TRP A 284 6.29 1.04 13.67
CA TRP A 284 7.60 1.07 13.07
C TRP A 284 7.72 2.22 12.08
N ARG A 285 8.78 3.01 12.19
CA ARG A 285 9.22 3.92 11.14
C ARG A 285 10.21 3.16 10.27
N VAL A 286 9.90 3.05 8.99
CA VAL A 286 10.56 2.13 8.06
C VAL A 286 11.31 2.91 7.01
N MET A 287 12.56 2.53 6.75
CA MET A 287 13.35 3.05 5.64
C MET A 287 13.90 1.88 4.82
N ILE A 288 13.39 1.74 3.61
CA ILE A 288 13.89 0.80 2.60
C ILE A 288 15.07 1.47 1.89
N VAL A 289 16.15 0.73 1.67
CA VAL A 289 17.35 1.23 0.96
C VAL A 289 17.78 0.21 -0.06
N THR A 290 17.98 0.63 -1.31
CA THR A 290 18.44 -0.25 -2.39
C THR A 290 19.34 0.46 -3.39
N ASP A 291 20.16 -0.31 -4.09
CA ASP A 291 21.00 0.07 -5.24
C ASP A 291 20.45 -0.49 -6.57
N GLU A 292 19.33 -1.20 -6.56
CA GLU A 292 18.66 -1.74 -7.75
C GLU A 292 17.15 -1.52 -7.68
N ASP A 293 16.57 -0.90 -8.71
CA ASP A 293 15.15 -0.58 -8.78
C ASP A 293 14.24 -1.80 -8.60
N LYS A 294 14.59 -2.91 -9.26
CA LYS A 294 13.79 -4.15 -9.21
C LYS A 294 13.60 -4.71 -7.81
N ASN A 295 14.53 -4.43 -6.87
CA ASN A 295 14.41 -4.90 -5.50
C ASN A 295 13.24 -4.26 -4.75
N LEU A 296 12.77 -3.08 -5.16
CA LEU A 296 11.59 -2.44 -4.60
C LEU A 296 10.31 -3.25 -4.88
N LEU A 297 10.20 -3.86 -6.07
CA LEU A 297 8.99 -4.58 -6.51
C LEU A 297 8.70 -5.86 -5.71
N ASN A 298 9.69 -6.44 -5.03
CA ASN A 298 9.52 -7.61 -4.18
C ASN A 298 9.98 -7.37 -2.73
N ASN A 299 9.95 -6.10 -2.29
CA ASN A 299 10.23 -5.76 -0.90
C ASN A 299 9.00 -6.06 -0.04
N GLU A 300 9.23 -6.73 1.10
CA GLU A 300 8.18 -7.18 2.03
C GLU A 300 8.42 -6.65 3.46
N LEU A 301 9.25 -5.60 3.60
CA LEU A 301 9.68 -5.13 4.92
C LEU A 301 8.50 -4.65 5.78
N VAL A 302 7.53 -3.95 5.18
CA VAL A 302 6.32 -3.52 5.87
C VAL A 302 5.53 -4.71 6.41
N TYR A 303 5.34 -5.75 5.59
CA TYR A 303 4.67 -6.98 6.01
C TYR A 303 5.46 -7.70 7.13
N MET A 304 6.78 -7.85 6.99
CA MET A 304 7.62 -8.56 7.97
C MET A 304 7.68 -7.88 9.34
N LEU A 305 7.50 -6.57 9.40
CA LEU A 305 7.52 -5.79 10.65
C LEU A 305 6.20 -5.79 11.41
N ALA A 306 5.08 -6.04 10.73
CA ALA A 306 3.76 -6.08 11.34
C ALA A 306 3.58 -7.26 12.31
N GLU A 307 2.59 -7.14 13.18
CA GLU A 307 2.21 -8.24 14.10
C GLU A 307 1.88 -9.53 13.34
N PRO A 308 2.24 -10.70 13.88
CA PRO A 308 1.83 -11.98 13.33
C PRO A 308 0.31 -12.12 13.22
N CYS A 309 -0.14 -13.04 12.35
CA CYS A 309 -1.57 -13.38 12.20
C CYS A 309 -2.21 -13.71 13.55
N LYS A 310 -3.36 -13.10 13.83
CA LYS A 310 -4.16 -13.31 15.05
C LYS A 310 -5.33 -14.27 14.86
N LEU A 311 -5.59 -14.68 13.62
CA LEU A 311 -6.68 -15.64 13.34
C LEU A 311 -6.22 -17.07 13.59
N GLU A 312 -6.97 -17.81 14.39
CA GLU A 312 -6.71 -19.24 14.65
C GLU A 312 -6.98 -20.12 13.42
N ASP A 313 -8.01 -19.78 12.63
CA ASP A 313 -8.37 -20.46 11.40
C ASP A 313 -8.36 -19.48 10.23
N THR A 314 -7.47 -19.70 9.28
CA THR A 314 -7.38 -18.91 8.02
C THR A 314 -7.84 -19.73 6.80
N SER A 315 -8.28 -20.96 6.99
CA SER A 315 -8.62 -21.89 5.91
C SER A 315 -9.83 -21.44 5.05
N TRP A 316 -10.66 -20.56 5.59
CA TRP A 316 -11.83 -19.98 4.92
C TRP A 316 -11.49 -18.80 4.01
N ILE A 317 -10.33 -18.17 4.20
CA ILE A 317 -9.88 -17.04 3.39
C ILE A 317 -9.53 -17.54 1.99
N ARG A 318 -10.19 -16.99 0.99
CA ARG A 318 -10.01 -17.39 -0.42
C ARG A 318 -9.73 -16.17 -1.26
N PRO A 319 -8.45 -15.91 -1.62
CA PRO A 319 -8.13 -14.95 -2.68
C PRO A 319 -8.72 -15.41 -4.02
N GLY A 320 -9.06 -14.48 -4.88
CA GLY A 320 -9.63 -14.79 -6.18
C GLY A 320 -10.00 -13.56 -6.98
N LYS A 321 -10.46 -13.77 -8.22
CA LYS A 321 -10.91 -12.69 -9.09
C LYS A 321 -12.37 -12.35 -8.85
N SER A 322 -12.75 -11.12 -9.16
CA SER A 322 -14.12 -10.65 -9.03
C SER A 322 -14.62 -9.99 -10.32
N ALA A 323 -15.78 -10.40 -10.79
CA ALA A 323 -16.57 -9.57 -11.67
C ALA A 323 -17.08 -8.35 -10.89
N TRP A 324 -17.27 -7.22 -11.55
CA TRP A 324 -17.62 -5.95 -10.91
C TRP A 324 -18.28 -5.02 -11.92
N GLU A 325 -19.45 -4.44 -11.58
CA GLU A 325 -20.27 -3.69 -12.54
C GLU A 325 -19.98 -2.19 -12.59
N TRP A 326 -19.29 -1.64 -11.60
CA TRP A 326 -19.22 -0.19 -11.41
C TRP A 326 -18.44 0.53 -12.52
N TRP A 327 -17.25 0.05 -12.87
CA TRP A 327 -16.37 0.73 -13.83
C TRP A 327 -17.00 0.88 -15.21
N HIS A 328 -17.69 -0.12 -15.72
CA HIS A 328 -18.37 -0.07 -17.00
C HIS A 328 -19.85 0.33 -16.88
N LYS A 329 -20.23 0.96 -15.73
CA LYS A 329 -21.58 1.47 -15.43
C LYS A 329 -22.69 0.43 -15.61
N ALA A 330 -22.38 -0.83 -15.33
CA ALA A 330 -23.30 -1.96 -15.51
C ALA A 330 -23.87 -2.09 -16.93
N VAL A 331 -23.16 -1.60 -17.95
CA VAL A 331 -23.53 -1.71 -19.35
C VAL A 331 -22.98 -3.00 -19.92
N VAL A 332 -23.86 -3.94 -20.28
CA VAL A 332 -23.54 -5.21 -20.91
C VAL A 332 -24.34 -5.37 -22.21
N GLU A 333 -23.82 -6.17 -23.14
CA GLU A 333 -24.49 -6.45 -24.43
C GLU A 333 -25.09 -7.87 -24.45
N GLY A 334 -26.05 -8.10 -25.33
CA GLY A 334 -26.59 -9.44 -25.59
C GLY A 334 -27.61 -9.94 -24.56
N VAL A 335 -28.19 -9.07 -23.76
CA VAL A 335 -29.21 -9.41 -22.77
C VAL A 335 -30.57 -8.78 -23.11
N ASP A 336 -31.65 -9.34 -22.61
CA ASP A 336 -33.05 -8.92 -22.88
C ASP A 336 -33.70 -8.13 -21.75
N PHE A 337 -32.92 -7.69 -20.77
CA PHE A 337 -33.35 -6.87 -19.64
C PHE A 337 -32.63 -5.50 -19.62
N PRO A 338 -33.17 -4.50 -18.91
CA PRO A 338 -32.54 -3.19 -18.79
C PRO A 338 -31.17 -3.26 -18.14
N VAL A 339 -30.17 -2.54 -18.71
CA VAL A 339 -28.79 -2.46 -18.22
C VAL A 339 -28.40 -1.03 -17.89
N GLY A 340 -27.27 -0.86 -17.20
CA GLY A 340 -26.74 0.42 -16.78
C GLY A 340 -26.96 0.67 -15.29
N ASN A 341 -26.22 1.64 -14.73
CA ASN A 341 -26.20 1.93 -13.30
C ASN A 341 -27.55 2.36 -12.70
N LYS A 342 -28.53 2.78 -13.53
CA LYS A 342 -29.90 3.05 -13.14
C LYS A 342 -30.82 1.82 -13.12
N HIS A 343 -30.31 0.68 -13.57
CA HIS A 343 -31.08 -0.56 -13.74
C HIS A 343 -30.47 -1.75 -13.00
N LEU A 344 -29.75 -1.46 -11.90
CA LEU A 344 -29.20 -2.51 -11.03
C LEU A 344 -30.34 -3.40 -10.50
N SER A 345 -30.31 -4.68 -10.84
CA SER A 345 -31.41 -5.59 -10.61
C SER A 345 -30.94 -7.03 -10.42
N LEU A 346 -31.76 -7.87 -9.80
CA LEU A 346 -31.45 -9.27 -9.60
C LEU A 346 -31.13 -10.03 -10.91
N PRO A 347 -31.89 -9.86 -12.04
CA PRO A 347 -31.51 -10.48 -13.31
C PRO A 347 -30.12 -10.08 -13.80
N LEU A 348 -29.76 -8.80 -13.69
CA LEU A 348 -28.44 -8.30 -14.07
C LEU A 348 -27.34 -8.94 -13.21
N TYR A 349 -27.51 -9.00 -11.90
CA TYR A 349 -26.50 -9.65 -11.03
C TYR A 349 -26.41 -11.17 -11.22
N LYS A 350 -27.54 -11.83 -11.54
CA LYS A 350 -27.52 -13.27 -11.91
C LYS A 350 -26.70 -13.48 -13.21
N TYR A 351 -26.81 -12.57 -14.19
CA TYR A 351 -25.98 -12.62 -15.40
C TYR A 351 -24.47 -12.56 -15.07
N TYR A 352 -24.05 -11.64 -14.18
CA TYR A 352 -22.66 -11.58 -13.74
C TYR A 352 -22.20 -12.83 -13.01
N VAL A 353 -23.06 -13.39 -12.17
CA VAL A 353 -22.79 -14.65 -11.45
C VAL A 353 -22.65 -15.82 -12.40
N ASP A 354 -23.51 -15.93 -13.41
CA ASP A 354 -23.42 -16.99 -14.42
C ASP A 354 -22.11 -16.87 -15.21
N TRP A 355 -21.81 -15.66 -15.71
CA TRP A 355 -20.57 -15.41 -16.42
C TRP A 355 -19.32 -15.70 -15.56
N ALA A 356 -19.32 -15.28 -14.31
CA ALA A 356 -18.23 -15.54 -13.36
C ALA A 356 -18.06 -17.07 -13.14
N SER A 357 -19.15 -17.80 -12.96
CA SER A 357 -19.14 -19.26 -12.82
C SER A 357 -18.58 -19.96 -14.05
N ASP A 358 -19.03 -19.57 -15.24
CA ASP A 358 -18.63 -20.19 -16.51
C ASP A 358 -17.14 -19.97 -16.82
N ASN A 359 -16.56 -18.90 -16.29
CA ASN A 359 -15.15 -18.50 -16.51
C ASN A 359 -14.25 -18.75 -15.28
N GLY A 360 -14.74 -19.45 -14.24
CA GLY A 360 -13.94 -19.78 -13.05
C GLY A 360 -13.51 -18.55 -12.25
N ILE A 361 -14.31 -17.48 -12.26
CA ILE A 361 -14.13 -16.28 -11.45
C ILE A 361 -14.81 -16.47 -10.10
N GLU A 362 -14.09 -16.23 -9.03
CA GLU A 362 -14.49 -16.65 -7.68
C GLU A 362 -15.54 -15.74 -7.05
N TYR A 363 -15.61 -14.45 -7.46
CA TYR A 363 -16.44 -13.46 -6.81
C TYR A 363 -17.27 -12.65 -7.82
N MET A 364 -18.39 -12.14 -7.34
CA MET A 364 -19.09 -10.98 -7.89
C MET A 364 -19.19 -9.93 -6.80
N THR A 365 -18.67 -8.73 -7.06
CA THR A 365 -18.77 -7.57 -6.16
C THR A 365 -19.87 -6.66 -6.63
N LEU A 366 -20.86 -6.42 -5.77
CA LEU A 366 -21.93 -5.46 -5.97
C LEU A 366 -21.47 -4.11 -5.41
N ASP A 367 -21.37 -3.12 -6.27
CA ASP A 367 -20.97 -1.75 -5.89
C ASP A 367 -22.18 -0.88 -5.51
N ALA A 368 -21.97 0.40 -5.28
CA ALA A 368 -22.98 1.35 -4.83
C ALA A 368 -24.29 1.26 -5.63
N GLY A 369 -25.44 1.15 -4.93
CA GLY A 369 -26.76 1.06 -5.53
C GLY A 369 -27.42 -0.32 -5.47
N TRP A 370 -26.72 -1.36 -5.01
CA TRP A 370 -27.35 -2.64 -4.73
C TRP A 370 -28.44 -2.51 -3.66
N LYS A 371 -29.38 -3.48 -3.61
CA LYS A 371 -30.55 -3.40 -2.71
C LYS A 371 -30.67 -4.64 -1.84
N MET A 372 -31.05 -4.40 -0.60
CA MET A 372 -31.26 -5.42 0.43
C MET A 372 -32.32 -6.47 0.07
N GLU A 373 -33.33 -6.06 -0.74
CA GLU A 373 -34.49 -6.89 -1.08
C GLU A 373 -34.14 -8.20 -1.80
N TYR A 374 -33.05 -8.21 -2.61
CA TYR A 374 -32.65 -9.38 -3.39
C TYR A 374 -31.33 -10.04 -2.93
N ILE A 375 -30.65 -9.46 -1.92
CA ILE A 375 -29.28 -9.92 -1.59
C ILE A 375 -29.23 -11.38 -1.16
N ARG A 376 -30.19 -11.84 -0.33
CA ARG A 376 -30.27 -13.24 0.10
C ARG A 376 -30.50 -14.19 -1.09
N GLU A 377 -31.45 -13.87 -1.96
CA GLU A 377 -31.74 -14.66 -3.15
C GLU A 377 -30.51 -14.74 -4.07
N LEU A 378 -29.82 -13.64 -4.25
CA LEU A 378 -28.61 -13.58 -5.07
C LEU A 378 -27.47 -14.42 -4.45
N CYS A 379 -27.25 -14.34 -3.14
CA CYS A 379 -26.24 -15.16 -2.45
C CYS A 379 -26.56 -16.64 -2.53
N ASP A 380 -27.84 -17.03 -2.40
CA ASP A 380 -28.26 -18.44 -2.54
C ASP A 380 -28.06 -18.93 -3.99
N TYR A 381 -28.34 -18.09 -4.98
CA TYR A 381 -28.09 -18.38 -6.39
C TYR A 381 -26.59 -18.52 -6.68
N ALA A 382 -25.77 -17.56 -6.24
CA ALA A 382 -24.32 -17.55 -6.43
C ALA A 382 -23.64 -18.77 -5.80
N ARG A 383 -24.12 -19.21 -4.63
CA ARG A 383 -23.61 -20.41 -3.95
C ARG A 383 -23.81 -21.67 -4.79
N GLN A 384 -24.95 -21.81 -5.50
CA GLN A 384 -25.21 -22.92 -6.41
C GLN A 384 -24.28 -22.93 -7.63
N LYS A 385 -23.75 -21.76 -7.98
CA LYS A 385 -22.82 -21.53 -9.08
C LYS A 385 -21.35 -21.51 -8.63
N ASN A 386 -21.09 -21.74 -7.35
CA ASN A 386 -19.74 -21.66 -6.73
C ASN A 386 -19.09 -20.28 -6.84
N VAL A 387 -19.90 -19.23 -6.89
CA VAL A 387 -19.49 -17.82 -6.87
C VAL A 387 -19.84 -17.21 -5.52
N LYS A 388 -19.02 -16.32 -5.00
CA LYS A 388 -19.25 -15.62 -3.73
C LYS A 388 -19.59 -14.16 -3.98
N ILE A 389 -20.46 -13.59 -3.15
CA ILE A 389 -20.89 -12.21 -3.26
C ILE A 389 -20.13 -11.35 -2.27
N LEU A 390 -19.53 -10.25 -2.77
CA LEU A 390 -19.05 -9.14 -1.97
C LEU A 390 -20.00 -7.95 -2.17
N VAL A 391 -20.17 -7.11 -1.15
CA VAL A 391 -21.03 -5.92 -1.23
C VAL A 391 -20.28 -4.67 -0.82
N TRP A 392 -20.51 -3.59 -1.53
CA TRP A 392 -19.99 -2.28 -1.21
C TRP A 392 -20.83 -1.62 -0.10
N THR A 393 -20.16 -0.86 0.78
CA THR A 393 -20.81 -0.01 1.77
C THR A 393 -19.93 1.18 2.17
N TRP A 394 -20.55 2.23 2.70
CA TRP A 394 -19.86 3.33 3.36
C TRP A 394 -19.25 2.86 4.68
N ALA A 395 -18.04 3.31 5.03
CA ALA A 395 -17.42 3.00 6.33
C ALA A 395 -18.28 3.44 7.53
N SER A 396 -19.03 4.52 7.39
CA SER A 396 -19.95 5.01 8.41
C SER A 396 -21.14 4.07 8.68
N CYS A 397 -21.57 3.28 7.70
CA CYS A 397 -22.72 2.38 7.88
C CYS A 397 -22.48 1.30 8.94
N PRO A 398 -21.41 0.47 8.88
CA PRO A 398 -21.08 -0.45 9.96
C PRO A 398 -20.52 0.24 11.22
N LEU A 399 -20.00 1.48 11.16
CA LEU A 399 -19.56 2.21 12.35
C LEU A 399 -20.71 2.64 13.25
N GLU A 400 -21.84 3.07 12.67
CA GLU A 400 -23.02 3.46 13.44
C GLU A 400 -23.69 2.24 14.08
N ASN A 401 -23.72 1.11 13.38
CA ASN A 401 -24.36 -0.12 13.86
C ASN A 401 -23.58 -1.38 13.44
N PRO A 402 -22.31 -1.51 13.86
CA PRO A 402 -21.38 -2.48 13.28
C PRO A 402 -21.83 -3.94 13.50
N ASN A 403 -22.42 -4.22 14.65
CA ASN A 403 -22.84 -5.59 14.98
C ASN A 403 -24.05 -6.04 14.16
N ASP A 404 -24.98 -5.11 13.89
CA ASP A 404 -26.20 -5.45 13.17
C ASP A 404 -25.95 -5.56 11.67
N TRP A 405 -25.19 -4.63 11.05
CA TRP A 405 -24.92 -4.66 9.63
C TRP A 405 -24.08 -5.87 9.19
N ILE A 406 -22.95 -6.11 9.83
CA ILE A 406 -22.05 -7.23 9.47
C ILE A 406 -22.76 -8.57 9.70
N LYS A 407 -23.46 -8.72 10.84
CA LYS A 407 -24.29 -9.89 11.13
C LYS A 407 -25.37 -10.10 10.08
N GLN A 408 -26.10 -9.05 9.72
CA GLN A 408 -27.15 -9.10 8.69
C GLN A 408 -26.60 -9.55 7.33
N MET A 409 -25.43 -9.02 6.91
CA MET A 409 -24.78 -9.43 5.66
C MET A 409 -24.36 -10.91 5.71
N HIS A 410 -23.76 -11.35 6.81
CA HIS A 410 -23.42 -12.76 7.01
C HIS A 410 -24.65 -13.66 6.94
N GLU A 411 -25.75 -13.30 7.61
CA GLU A 411 -27.01 -14.06 7.59
C GLU A 411 -27.65 -14.14 6.19
N CYS A 412 -27.38 -13.15 5.34
CA CYS A 412 -27.77 -13.20 3.93
C CYS A 412 -26.85 -14.06 3.05
N GLY A 413 -25.69 -14.49 3.57
CA GLY A 413 -24.72 -15.30 2.84
C GLY A 413 -23.66 -14.49 2.09
N VAL A 414 -23.51 -13.19 2.38
CA VAL A 414 -22.45 -12.32 1.85
C VAL A 414 -21.10 -12.81 2.37
N ALA A 415 -20.10 -12.90 1.47
CA ALA A 415 -18.77 -13.43 1.78
C ALA A 415 -17.75 -12.36 2.19
N GLY A 416 -18.07 -11.08 2.01
CA GLY A 416 -17.19 -9.97 2.37
C GLY A 416 -17.74 -8.62 1.95
N ALA A 417 -17.01 -7.58 2.33
CA ALA A 417 -17.42 -6.20 2.07
C ALA A 417 -16.28 -5.35 1.47
N LYS A 418 -16.64 -4.54 0.47
CA LYS A 418 -15.86 -3.40 0.00
C LYS A 418 -16.33 -2.20 0.82
N ILE A 419 -15.51 -1.77 1.79
CA ILE A 419 -15.84 -0.71 2.75
C ILE A 419 -15.10 0.56 2.34
N ASP A 420 -15.85 1.61 2.05
CA ASP A 420 -15.37 2.80 1.38
C ASP A 420 -15.53 4.07 2.21
N PHE A 421 -14.76 5.11 1.88
CA PHE A 421 -14.82 6.45 2.49
C PHE A 421 -14.45 6.50 3.98
N PHE A 422 -13.33 5.87 4.36
CA PHE A 422 -12.71 6.12 5.68
C PHE A 422 -12.27 7.59 5.79
N GLU A 423 -11.66 8.13 4.74
CA GLU A 423 -11.32 9.53 4.54
C GLU A 423 -10.51 10.17 5.67
N ARG A 424 -9.84 9.37 6.50
CA ARG A 424 -9.07 9.81 7.67
C ARG A 424 -7.88 8.91 7.92
N ASN A 425 -6.84 9.48 8.55
CA ASN A 425 -5.61 8.78 8.94
C ASN A 425 -5.18 9.19 10.37
N ASP A 426 -6.11 9.69 11.18
CA ASP A 426 -5.88 9.94 12.60
C ASP A 426 -6.03 8.65 13.42
N GLN A 427 -5.67 8.72 14.68
CA GLN A 427 -5.70 7.56 15.60
C GLN A 427 -7.02 6.78 15.56
N ILE A 428 -8.15 7.47 15.48
CA ILE A 428 -9.48 6.84 15.52
C ILE A 428 -9.75 6.06 14.24
N ALA A 429 -9.44 6.63 13.09
CA ALA A 429 -9.64 5.96 11.80
C ALA A 429 -8.74 4.72 11.65
N MET A 430 -7.48 4.80 12.06
CA MET A 430 -6.57 3.64 12.08
C MET A 430 -7.05 2.52 13.02
N ARG A 431 -7.83 2.86 14.05
CA ARG A 431 -8.50 1.88 14.91
C ARG A 431 -9.66 1.20 14.18
N TRP A 432 -10.48 1.95 13.44
CA TRP A 432 -11.62 1.40 12.69
C TRP A 432 -11.21 0.33 11.68
N GLU A 433 -10.14 0.53 10.92
CA GLU A 433 -9.67 -0.47 9.96
C GLU A 433 -9.42 -1.83 10.63
N ARG A 434 -8.78 -1.81 11.79
CA ARG A 434 -8.52 -3.04 12.56
C ARG A 434 -9.81 -3.63 13.14
N GLU A 435 -10.68 -2.80 13.72
CA GLU A 435 -11.97 -3.25 14.26
C GLU A 435 -12.85 -3.90 13.17
N PHE A 436 -12.85 -3.35 11.95
CA PHE A 436 -13.53 -3.99 10.82
C PHE A 436 -12.88 -5.30 10.43
N ALA A 437 -11.56 -5.36 10.36
CA ALA A 437 -10.85 -6.60 10.05
C ALA A 437 -11.18 -7.72 11.05
N GLU A 438 -11.17 -7.40 12.34
CA GLU A 438 -11.53 -8.31 13.44
C GLU A 438 -12.99 -8.78 13.33
N ARG A 439 -13.92 -7.84 13.22
CA ARG A 439 -15.36 -8.13 13.16
C ARG A 439 -15.74 -8.95 11.93
N LEU A 440 -15.21 -8.62 10.77
CA LEU A 440 -15.46 -9.40 9.55
C LEU A 440 -14.88 -10.81 9.67
N ALA A 441 -13.70 -10.97 10.29
CA ALA A 441 -13.09 -12.28 10.51
C ALA A 441 -13.92 -13.18 11.44
N GLU A 442 -14.57 -12.64 12.47
CA GLU A 442 -15.49 -13.39 13.34
C GLU A 442 -16.62 -14.06 12.54
N TYR A 443 -17.08 -13.42 11.47
CA TYR A 443 -18.11 -13.94 10.56
C TYR A 443 -17.52 -14.63 9.31
N LYS A 444 -16.20 -14.86 9.26
CA LYS A 444 -15.50 -15.43 8.09
C LYS A 444 -15.75 -14.66 6.79
N MET A 445 -15.74 -13.35 6.88
CA MET A 445 -15.92 -12.41 5.78
C MET A 445 -14.61 -11.72 5.44
N VAL A 446 -14.35 -11.52 4.14
CA VAL A 446 -13.20 -10.77 3.66
C VAL A 446 -13.50 -9.27 3.56
N ALA A 447 -12.46 -8.43 3.56
CA ALA A 447 -12.56 -6.99 3.41
C ALA A 447 -11.74 -6.48 2.22
N VAL A 448 -12.27 -5.48 1.54
CA VAL A 448 -11.56 -4.59 0.62
C VAL A 448 -11.80 -3.17 1.12
N PHE A 449 -10.73 -2.44 1.46
CA PHE A 449 -10.85 -1.07 2.00
C PHE A 449 -10.63 -0.05 0.89
N HIS A 450 -11.54 0.94 0.82
CA HIS A 450 -11.52 2.05 -0.12
C HIS A 450 -11.58 3.39 0.61
N GLY A 451 -11.22 4.50 -0.06
CA GLY A 451 -11.12 5.80 0.58
C GLY A 451 -10.27 5.76 1.87
N CYS A 452 -9.27 4.92 1.91
CA CYS A 452 -8.54 4.50 3.11
C CYS A 452 -7.04 4.83 3.01
N PRO A 453 -6.31 4.91 4.14
CA PRO A 453 -4.84 4.94 4.15
C PRO A 453 -4.21 3.71 3.49
N VAL A 454 -2.91 3.80 3.18
CA VAL A 454 -2.14 2.65 2.71
C VAL A 454 -2.11 1.53 3.76
N PRO A 455 -2.03 0.25 3.36
CA PRO A 455 -1.83 -0.83 4.30
C PRO A 455 -0.49 -0.67 5.02
N VAL A 456 -0.54 -0.83 6.33
CA VAL A 456 0.63 -0.71 7.22
C VAL A 456 0.95 -2.05 7.86
N GLY A 457 0.73 -3.13 7.09
CA GLY A 457 0.95 -4.50 7.53
C GLY A 457 -0.26 -5.16 8.20
N LEU A 458 -1.42 -4.49 8.29
CA LEU A 458 -2.63 -5.06 8.89
C LEU A 458 -3.07 -6.36 8.21
N ASN A 459 -2.83 -6.50 6.90
CA ASN A 459 -3.08 -7.72 6.12
C ASN A 459 -2.20 -8.94 6.54
N ARG A 460 -1.14 -8.74 7.33
CA ARG A 460 -0.43 -9.84 8.01
C ARG A 460 -1.18 -10.28 9.26
N THR A 461 -1.61 -9.32 10.06
CA THR A 461 -2.30 -9.56 11.33
C THR A 461 -3.70 -10.11 11.11
N TYR A 462 -4.40 -9.59 10.10
CA TYR A 462 -5.74 -9.98 9.66
C TYR A 462 -5.75 -10.24 8.14
N PRO A 463 -5.35 -11.44 7.69
CA PRO A 463 -5.24 -11.77 6.27
C PRO A 463 -6.58 -11.86 5.53
N ASN A 464 -7.70 -11.66 6.21
CA ASN A 464 -9.00 -11.44 5.58
C ASN A 464 -9.15 -10.03 4.97
N VAL A 465 -8.25 -9.08 5.26
CA VAL A 465 -8.18 -7.80 4.53
C VAL A 465 -7.37 -8.03 3.25
N MET A 466 -8.06 -8.03 2.13
CA MET A 466 -7.53 -8.45 0.84
C MET A 466 -6.83 -7.31 0.08
N ASN A 467 -7.49 -6.18 -0.05
CA ASN A 467 -6.97 -5.02 -0.78
C ASN A 467 -7.22 -3.74 -0.01
N TYR A 468 -6.40 -2.74 -0.34
CA TYR A 468 -6.57 -1.35 0.07
C TYR A 468 -6.49 -0.47 -1.16
N GLU A 469 -7.38 0.50 -1.32
CA GLU A 469 -7.25 1.45 -2.41
C GLU A 469 -5.96 2.26 -2.26
N ALA A 470 -5.99 3.39 -1.64
CA ALA A 470 -4.86 4.31 -1.46
C ALA A 470 -3.90 4.34 -2.68
N VAL A 471 -4.47 4.18 -3.86
CA VAL A 471 -3.83 4.20 -5.18
C VAL A 471 -4.76 4.91 -6.14
N ARG A 472 -4.23 5.65 -7.08
CA ARG A 472 -5.06 6.23 -8.13
C ARG A 472 -5.44 5.14 -9.13
N GLY A 473 -6.63 4.55 -8.92
CA GLY A 473 -7.12 3.38 -9.64
C GLY A 473 -7.69 3.71 -11.02
N ALA A 474 -8.09 2.66 -11.75
CA ALA A 474 -8.68 2.79 -13.08
C ALA A 474 -9.98 3.61 -13.09
N GLU A 475 -10.66 3.75 -11.95
CA GLU A 475 -11.87 4.59 -11.80
C GLU A 475 -11.60 6.06 -12.15
N CYS A 476 -10.40 6.57 -11.90
CA CYS A 476 -10.03 7.95 -12.21
C CYS A 476 -10.07 8.27 -13.72
N ASN A 477 -10.16 7.25 -14.59
CA ASN A 477 -10.43 7.43 -16.01
C ASN A 477 -11.77 8.13 -16.32
N TYR A 478 -12.70 8.15 -15.37
CA TYR A 478 -13.93 8.92 -15.48
C TYR A 478 -13.69 10.43 -15.50
N TRP A 479 -12.75 10.90 -14.70
CA TRP A 479 -12.65 12.31 -14.36
C TRP A 479 -11.41 13.00 -14.95
N GLU A 480 -10.37 12.23 -15.31
CA GLU A 480 -9.09 12.82 -15.67
C GLU A 480 -8.19 11.94 -16.55
N LYS A 481 -7.10 12.54 -17.06
CA LYS A 481 -6.12 11.89 -17.96
C LYS A 481 -4.85 11.45 -17.23
N THR A 482 -4.92 11.14 -15.96
CA THR A 482 -3.72 10.89 -15.13
C THR A 482 -3.36 9.41 -15.03
N ILE A 483 -4.29 8.51 -15.36
CA ILE A 483 -4.05 7.06 -15.38
C ILE A 483 -3.39 6.68 -16.70
N THR A 484 -2.06 6.64 -16.67
CA THR A 484 -1.22 6.47 -17.86
C THR A 484 -0.21 5.34 -17.68
N PRO A 485 0.33 4.76 -18.76
CA PRO A 485 1.46 3.84 -18.69
C PRO A 485 2.67 4.37 -17.92
N GLU A 486 2.88 5.67 -17.90
CA GLU A 486 3.90 6.33 -17.08
C GLU A 486 3.63 6.22 -15.58
N TYR A 487 2.36 6.37 -15.18
CA TYR A 487 1.92 6.15 -13.81
C TYR A 487 2.05 4.66 -13.43
N HIS A 488 1.65 3.75 -14.31
CA HIS A 488 1.70 2.29 -14.09
C HIS A 488 3.14 1.78 -13.90
N THR A 489 4.13 2.37 -14.55
CA THR A 489 5.55 2.02 -14.38
C THR A 489 6.22 2.74 -13.21
N ARG A 490 5.48 3.55 -12.45
CA ARG A 490 5.99 4.31 -11.30
C ARG A 490 5.42 3.82 -9.97
N PHE A 491 4.11 3.73 -9.83
CA PHE A 491 3.49 3.47 -8.53
C PHE A 491 3.89 2.11 -7.92
N PRO A 492 4.14 1.01 -8.66
CA PRO A 492 4.51 -0.26 -8.04
C PRO A 492 5.81 -0.21 -7.25
N PHE A 493 6.73 0.69 -7.61
CA PHE A 493 7.98 0.89 -6.87
C PHE A 493 7.80 1.67 -5.56
N ILE A 494 6.63 2.25 -5.33
CA ILE A 494 6.35 3.13 -4.20
C ILE A 494 5.15 2.60 -3.41
N ARG A 495 3.95 2.61 -4.00
CA ARG A 495 2.70 2.25 -3.34
C ARG A 495 2.66 0.78 -2.91
N SER A 496 3.08 -0.14 -3.78
CA SER A 496 3.01 -1.58 -3.50
C SER A 496 3.98 -2.04 -2.41
N LEU A 497 4.93 -1.18 -1.98
CA LEU A 497 5.78 -1.41 -0.81
C LEU A 497 4.99 -1.44 0.50
N ALA A 498 3.88 -0.72 0.56
CA ALA A 498 3.00 -0.71 1.73
C ALA A 498 2.12 -1.97 1.82
N GLY A 499 1.89 -2.67 0.70
CA GLY A 499 1.03 -3.85 0.61
C GLY A 499 0.06 -3.80 -0.58
N PRO A 500 -0.93 -4.70 -0.64
CA PRO A 500 -1.80 -4.87 -1.79
C PRO A 500 -2.59 -3.59 -2.13
N GLU A 501 -2.83 -3.40 -3.42
CA GLU A 501 -3.60 -2.28 -3.95
C GLU A 501 -4.90 -2.72 -4.65
N ASP A 502 -5.93 -1.86 -4.60
CA ASP A 502 -7.17 -2.05 -5.34
C ASP A 502 -7.22 -1.11 -6.55
N TYR A 503 -6.32 -1.37 -7.53
CA TYR A 503 -6.21 -0.58 -8.76
C TYR A 503 -7.38 -0.83 -9.74
N THR A 504 -8.04 -1.99 -9.68
CA THR A 504 -9.15 -2.43 -10.55
C THR A 504 -8.79 -2.48 -12.05
N PRO A 505 -7.80 -3.33 -12.47
CA PRO A 505 -7.39 -3.43 -13.86
C PRO A 505 -8.44 -4.12 -14.75
N GLY A 506 -8.19 -4.17 -16.06
CA GLY A 506 -8.94 -5.01 -17.02
C GLY A 506 -9.72 -4.27 -18.07
N GLY A 507 -9.69 -2.93 -18.12
CA GLY A 507 -10.43 -2.18 -19.13
C GLY A 507 -10.03 -2.57 -20.56
N MET A 508 -11.02 -2.89 -21.40
CA MET A 508 -10.86 -3.34 -22.79
C MET A 508 -11.09 -2.22 -23.81
N ARG A 509 -11.40 -1.01 -23.33
CA ARG A 509 -11.72 0.18 -24.15
C ARG A 509 -10.48 1.05 -24.38
N ASN A 510 -9.41 0.39 -24.85
CA ASN A 510 -8.09 0.99 -25.03
C ASN A 510 -8.09 2.03 -26.15
N VAL A 511 -7.49 3.19 -25.86
CA VAL A 511 -7.33 4.32 -26.78
C VAL A 511 -5.94 4.94 -26.63
N THR A 512 -5.55 5.73 -27.64
CA THR A 512 -4.34 6.56 -27.56
C THR A 512 -4.54 7.75 -26.61
N PRO A 513 -3.48 8.41 -26.14
CA PRO A 513 -3.60 9.64 -25.34
C PRO A 513 -4.35 10.77 -26.06
N GLU A 514 -4.24 10.80 -27.38
CA GLU A 514 -4.89 11.79 -28.25
C GLU A 514 -6.41 11.58 -28.36
N GLU A 515 -6.83 10.32 -28.32
CA GLU A 515 -8.25 9.92 -28.38
C GLU A 515 -8.92 9.93 -27.00
N PHE A 516 -8.16 9.75 -25.93
CA PHE A 516 -8.70 9.65 -24.57
C PHE A 516 -9.47 10.90 -24.16
N ARG A 517 -10.69 10.69 -23.66
CA ARG A 517 -11.54 11.73 -23.09
C ARG A 517 -12.11 11.22 -21.76
N PRO A 518 -11.91 11.94 -20.65
CA PRO A 518 -12.65 11.67 -19.43
C PRO A 518 -14.14 11.83 -19.71
N MET A 519 -14.94 10.86 -19.34
CA MET A 519 -16.38 10.86 -19.58
C MET A 519 -17.12 10.30 -18.38
N ASP A 520 -17.63 11.19 -17.55
CA ASP A 520 -18.57 10.81 -16.48
C ASP A 520 -20.01 11.02 -16.98
N ILE A 521 -20.41 10.18 -17.94
CA ILE A 521 -21.74 10.19 -18.54
C ILE A 521 -22.43 8.88 -18.17
N ASP A 522 -23.68 8.98 -17.69
CA ASP A 522 -24.49 7.80 -17.39
C ASP A 522 -24.55 6.84 -18.57
N SER A 523 -24.39 5.55 -18.28
CA SER A 523 -24.44 4.46 -19.25
C SER A 523 -23.38 4.52 -20.37
N VAL A 524 -22.31 5.31 -20.18
CA VAL A 524 -21.15 5.32 -21.07
C VAL A 524 -19.92 4.83 -20.31
N PRO A 525 -19.42 3.63 -20.57
CA PRO A 525 -18.20 3.13 -19.93
C PRO A 525 -16.97 4.00 -20.26
N PRO A 526 -16.02 4.17 -19.35
CA PRO A 526 -14.83 4.98 -19.59
C PRO A 526 -13.88 4.32 -20.58
N MET A 527 -12.93 5.11 -21.05
CA MET A 527 -11.78 4.64 -21.85
C MET A 527 -10.60 4.37 -20.92
N ASN A 528 -9.58 3.67 -21.41
CA ASN A 528 -8.29 3.52 -20.71
C ASN A 528 -7.12 3.68 -21.70
N MET A 529 -6.02 4.23 -21.21
CA MET A 529 -4.79 4.41 -21.96
C MET A 529 -3.85 3.21 -21.80
N GLY A 530 -3.00 2.99 -22.81
CA GLY A 530 -2.12 1.83 -22.92
C GLY A 530 -2.72 0.70 -23.75
N THR A 531 -1.88 -0.22 -24.21
CA THR A 531 -2.31 -1.34 -25.05
C THR A 531 -3.04 -2.42 -24.25
N ARG A 532 -3.78 -3.30 -24.92
CA ARG A 532 -4.40 -4.47 -24.27
C ARG A 532 -3.36 -5.37 -23.61
N ALA A 533 -2.22 -5.58 -24.23
CA ALA A 533 -1.14 -6.39 -23.67
C ALA A 533 -0.54 -5.74 -22.40
N HIS A 534 -0.45 -4.40 -22.34
CA HIS A 534 -0.10 -3.66 -21.15
C HIS A 534 -1.10 -3.91 -20.01
N ILE A 535 -2.41 -3.82 -20.30
CA ILE A 535 -3.45 -4.06 -19.28
C ILE A 535 -3.38 -5.51 -18.76
N MET A 536 -3.16 -6.48 -19.63
CA MET A 536 -3.03 -7.89 -19.22
C MET A 536 -1.82 -8.13 -18.32
N SER A 537 -0.72 -7.39 -18.51
CA SER A 537 0.46 -7.50 -17.65
C SER A 537 0.23 -7.04 -16.21
N MET A 538 -0.76 -6.17 -15.96
CA MET A 538 -1.10 -5.66 -14.63
C MET A 538 -1.48 -6.78 -13.66
N TYR A 539 -2.14 -7.84 -14.15
CA TYR A 539 -2.53 -8.99 -13.32
C TYR A 539 -1.35 -9.82 -12.80
N VAL A 540 -0.16 -9.60 -13.34
CA VAL A 540 1.09 -10.17 -12.81
C VAL A 540 1.87 -9.16 -11.99
N ILE A 541 1.90 -7.89 -12.43
CA ILE A 541 2.77 -6.87 -11.86
C ILE A 541 2.17 -6.28 -10.58
N PHE A 542 0.87 -5.98 -10.57
CA PHE A 542 0.19 -5.39 -9.42
C PHE A 542 -0.14 -6.44 -8.36
N ASP A 543 -0.16 -6.04 -7.11
CA ASP A 543 -0.45 -6.90 -5.98
C ASP A 543 -1.90 -6.67 -5.50
N HIS A 544 -2.80 -7.58 -5.86
CA HIS A 544 -4.21 -7.56 -5.48
C HIS A 544 -4.71 -8.97 -5.17
N TRP A 545 -5.31 -9.16 -4.01
CA TRP A 545 -5.77 -10.49 -3.56
C TRP A 545 -7.24 -10.75 -3.89
N VAL A 546 -8.03 -9.70 -4.10
CA VAL A 546 -9.26 -9.70 -4.89
C VAL A 546 -8.93 -9.00 -6.20
N GLY A 547 -8.79 -9.76 -7.27
CA GLY A 547 -8.41 -9.25 -8.60
C GLY A 547 -9.64 -8.84 -9.40
N TYR A 548 -9.97 -7.56 -9.42
CA TYR A 548 -11.11 -7.07 -10.18
C TYR A 548 -10.92 -7.19 -11.68
N LEU A 549 -11.99 -7.61 -12.36
CA LEU A 549 -12.17 -7.53 -13.81
C LEU A 549 -13.11 -6.35 -14.07
N CYS A 550 -12.54 -5.18 -14.36
CA CYS A 550 -13.31 -3.94 -14.31
C CYS A 550 -14.24 -3.70 -15.50
N ASP A 551 -14.00 -4.32 -16.67
CA ASP A 551 -14.87 -4.15 -17.84
C ASP A 551 -16.02 -5.17 -17.87
N ALA A 552 -16.94 -4.97 -18.78
CA ALA A 552 -18.13 -5.80 -18.94
C ALA A 552 -17.81 -7.23 -19.37
N PRO A 553 -18.52 -8.26 -18.88
CA PRO A 553 -18.46 -9.61 -19.42
C PRO A 553 -18.50 -9.67 -20.94
N SER A 554 -19.42 -8.95 -21.56
CA SER A 554 -19.58 -8.89 -23.02
C SER A 554 -18.35 -8.30 -23.77
N GLU A 555 -17.48 -7.54 -23.13
CA GLU A 555 -16.23 -7.07 -23.73
C GLU A 555 -15.13 -8.13 -23.68
N TYR A 556 -15.06 -8.90 -22.59
CA TYR A 556 -14.14 -10.04 -22.48
C TYR A 556 -14.52 -11.18 -23.43
N ASP A 557 -15.81 -11.45 -23.61
CA ASP A 557 -16.30 -12.49 -24.53
C ASP A 557 -15.91 -12.24 -26.00
N LYS A 558 -15.66 -10.98 -26.37
CA LYS A 558 -15.12 -10.59 -27.69
C LYS A 558 -13.64 -10.98 -27.89
N CYS A 559 -12.92 -11.36 -26.80
CA CYS A 559 -11.49 -11.66 -26.81
C CYS A 559 -11.22 -12.96 -26.04
N PRO A 560 -11.57 -14.15 -26.60
CA PRO A 560 -11.54 -15.42 -25.87
C PRO A 560 -10.15 -15.85 -25.39
N ASP A 561 -9.08 -15.45 -26.05
CA ASP A 561 -7.70 -15.70 -25.62
C ASP A 561 -7.31 -14.83 -24.41
N ILE A 562 -7.76 -13.58 -24.34
CA ILE A 562 -7.63 -12.73 -23.14
C ILE A 562 -8.46 -13.32 -22.00
N LEU A 563 -9.69 -13.75 -22.27
CA LEU A 563 -10.55 -14.35 -21.25
C LEU A 563 -9.95 -15.65 -20.70
N ASP A 564 -9.38 -16.53 -21.56
CA ASP A 564 -8.64 -17.73 -21.13
C ASP A 564 -7.43 -17.37 -20.22
N TYR A 565 -6.69 -16.32 -20.59
CA TYR A 565 -5.60 -15.81 -19.77
C TYR A 565 -6.12 -15.31 -18.40
N LEU A 566 -7.13 -14.44 -18.38
CA LEU A 566 -7.72 -13.86 -17.16
C LEU A 566 -8.34 -14.94 -16.26
N SER A 567 -8.98 -15.96 -16.85
CA SER A 567 -9.53 -17.11 -16.09
C SER A 567 -8.43 -17.91 -15.38
N SER A 568 -7.23 -17.94 -15.95
CA SER A 568 -6.12 -18.78 -15.45
C SER A 568 -5.14 -18.06 -14.52
N VAL A 569 -5.01 -16.72 -14.60
CA VAL A 569 -4.06 -15.98 -13.76
C VAL A 569 -4.56 -15.96 -12.31
N PRO A 570 -3.72 -16.35 -11.33
CA PRO A 570 -4.10 -16.29 -9.92
C PRO A 570 -3.89 -14.90 -9.35
N THR A 571 -4.39 -14.67 -8.14
CA THR A 571 -4.21 -13.41 -7.40
C THR A 571 -3.17 -13.52 -6.28
N VAL A 572 -2.76 -14.72 -5.89
CA VAL A 572 -1.71 -14.97 -4.88
C VAL A 572 -0.64 -15.90 -5.45
N TRP A 573 0.56 -15.81 -4.89
CA TRP A 573 1.73 -16.39 -5.50
C TRP A 573 2.60 -17.16 -4.50
N ASP A 574 3.23 -18.24 -4.97
CA ASP A 574 4.23 -18.96 -4.20
C ASP A 574 5.57 -18.20 -4.18
N ARG A 575 5.86 -17.50 -5.29
CA ARG A 575 7.12 -16.79 -5.48
C ARG A 575 7.00 -15.66 -6.49
N THR A 576 7.57 -14.49 -6.17
CA THR A 576 7.70 -13.32 -7.04
C THR A 576 9.17 -13.08 -7.38
N LEU A 577 9.46 -12.87 -8.66
CA LEU A 577 10.80 -12.57 -9.19
C LEU A 577 10.73 -11.36 -10.11
N PRO A 578 11.14 -10.17 -9.67
CA PRO A 578 11.43 -9.08 -10.59
C PRO A 578 12.64 -9.46 -11.47
N LEU A 579 12.44 -9.55 -12.78
CA LEU A 579 13.48 -9.94 -13.72
C LEU A 579 14.33 -8.73 -14.13
N ASP A 580 13.64 -7.67 -14.57
CA ASP A 580 14.27 -6.41 -14.96
C ASP A 580 13.27 -5.27 -14.76
N ALA A 581 13.74 -4.12 -14.29
CA ALA A 581 12.86 -2.98 -14.06
C ALA A 581 13.65 -1.68 -13.88
N ARG A 582 13.01 -0.58 -14.27
CA ARG A 582 13.50 0.78 -14.03
C ARG A 582 12.35 1.70 -13.66
N LEU A 583 12.49 2.39 -12.56
CA LEU A 583 11.48 3.28 -11.99
C LEU A 583 10.98 4.30 -13.02
N GLY A 584 9.65 4.29 -13.27
CA GLY A 584 8.99 5.18 -14.22
C GLY A 584 9.25 4.87 -15.69
N GLU A 585 9.98 3.79 -16.01
CA GLU A 585 10.29 3.43 -17.38
C GLU A 585 9.64 2.10 -17.79
N TYR A 586 9.95 1.01 -17.12
CA TYR A 586 9.42 -0.32 -17.44
C TYR A 586 9.54 -1.29 -16.27
N ILE A 587 8.77 -2.37 -16.32
CA ILE A 587 8.79 -3.48 -15.38
C ILE A 587 8.69 -4.78 -16.14
N VAL A 588 9.51 -5.78 -15.79
CA VAL A 588 9.40 -7.18 -16.21
C VAL A 588 9.46 -8.07 -14.98
N MET A 589 8.39 -8.81 -14.72
CA MET A 589 8.24 -9.61 -13.50
C MET A 589 7.74 -11.02 -13.82
N ALA A 590 8.28 -12.02 -13.14
CA ALA A 590 7.79 -13.40 -13.17
C ALA A 590 7.22 -13.79 -11.80
N LYS A 591 6.06 -14.44 -11.77
CA LYS A 591 5.43 -14.95 -10.55
C LYS A 591 5.04 -16.41 -10.72
N GLN A 592 5.20 -17.21 -9.67
CA GLN A 592 4.97 -18.66 -9.65
C GLN A 592 3.73 -19.03 -8.83
N THR A 593 2.95 -19.97 -9.34
CA THR A 593 1.92 -20.67 -8.59
C THR A 593 2.00 -22.18 -8.90
N GLY A 594 2.22 -23.01 -7.88
CA GLY A 594 2.45 -24.44 -8.08
C GLY A 594 3.63 -24.71 -9.01
N LYS A 595 3.34 -25.36 -10.14
CA LYS A 595 4.33 -25.64 -11.19
C LYS A 595 4.37 -24.58 -12.29
N ASN A 596 3.35 -23.75 -12.37
CA ASN A 596 3.15 -22.77 -13.43
C ASN A 596 3.80 -21.42 -13.10
N TRP A 597 4.11 -20.68 -14.15
CA TRP A 597 4.62 -19.33 -14.03
C TRP A 597 3.82 -18.37 -14.89
N PHE A 598 3.83 -17.11 -14.48
CA PHE A 598 3.27 -16.00 -15.23
C PHE A 598 4.32 -14.90 -15.32
N VAL A 599 4.46 -14.29 -16.50
CA VAL A 599 5.39 -13.19 -16.71
C VAL A 599 4.61 -11.99 -17.25
N GLY A 600 4.74 -10.84 -16.58
CA GLY A 600 4.22 -9.57 -17.05
C GLY A 600 5.34 -8.61 -17.40
N GLY A 601 5.17 -7.90 -18.51
CA GLY A 601 6.05 -6.80 -18.92
C GLY A 601 5.24 -5.59 -19.33
N MET A 602 5.63 -4.38 -18.86
CA MET A 602 5.01 -3.12 -19.27
C MET A 602 6.05 -2.02 -19.44
N THR A 603 5.77 -1.08 -20.33
CA THR A 603 6.59 0.12 -20.56
C THR A 603 5.74 1.38 -20.45
N ASN A 604 6.39 2.50 -20.18
CA ASN A 604 5.79 3.84 -20.28
C ASN A 604 5.54 4.22 -21.76
N TRP A 605 5.43 5.50 -22.08
CA TRP A 605 5.22 5.95 -23.48
C TRP A 605 6.42 5.73 -24.41
N THR A 606 7.56 5.24 -23.91
CA THR A 606 8.74 4.93 -24.75
C THR A 606 8.70 3.47 -25.17
N PRO A 607 8.63 3.14 -26.47
CA PRO A 607 8.74 1.75 -26.93
C PRO A 607 10.07 1.12 -26.52
N ARG A 608 10.05 -0.17 -26.19
CA ARG A 608 11.23 -0.92 -25.74
C ARG A 608 11.20 -2.37 -26.19
N SER A 609 12.39 -2.91 -26.46
CA SER A 609 12.60 -4.35 -26.56
C SER A 609 13.25 -4.86 -25.30
N VAL A 610 12.70 -5.91 -24.70
CA VAL A 610 13.26 -6.56 -23.50
C VAL A 610 13.49 -8.04 -23.79
N THR A 611 14.52 -8.61 -23.16
CA THR A 611 14.80 -10.05 -23.26
C THR A 611 14.42 -10.74 -21.96
N VAL A 612 13.42 -11.60 -22.01
CA VAL A 612 13.05 -12.49 -20.91
C VAL A 612 13.96 -13.71 -20.94
N ASP A 613 14.82 -13.85 -19.92
CA ASP A 613 15.64 -15.04 -19.71
C ASP A 613 14.88 -16.01 -18.78
N PHE A 614 14.52 -17.19 -19.29
CA PHE A 614 13.78 -18.20 -18.55
C PHE A 614 14.64 -19.07 -17.62
N GLY A 615 15.86 -18.64 -17.28
CA GLY A 615 16.76 -19.33 -16.36
C GLY A 615 16.17 -19.70 -15.01
N PHE A 616 15.06 -19.06 -14.60
CA PHE A 616 14.32 -19.36 -13.37
C PHE A 616 13.45 -20.65 -13.46
N LEU A 617 13.20 -21.17 -14.67
CA LEU A 617 12.42 -22.40 -14.88
C LEU A 617 13.19 -23.64 -14.38
N LYS A 618 12.44 -24.69 -14.03
CA LYS A 618 13.01 -25.94 -13.53
C LYS A 618 13.85 -26.64 -14.57
N ARG A 619 15.04 -27.08 -14.19
CA ARG A 619 15.95 -27.79 -15.08
C ARG A 619 15.33 -29.10 -15.58
N GLY A 620 15.45 -29.33 -16.90
CA GLY A 620 14.96 -30.56 -17.58
C GLY A 620 13.46 -30.63 -17.74
N LYS A 621 12.76 -29.47 -17.63
CA LYS A 621 11.34 -29.34 -17.92
C LYS A 621 11.12 -28.38 -19.09
N SER A 622 10.10 -28.69 -19.89
CA SER A 622 9.52 -27.82 -20.90
C SER A 622 8.24 -27.19 -20.39
N TYR A 623 7.91 -26.04 -20.95
CA TYR A 623 6.71 -25.28 -20.62
C TYR A 623 6.05 -24.79 -21.91
N ARG A 624 4.73 -24.96 -21.96
CA ARG A 624 3.92 -24.33 -22.99
C ARG A 624 3.66 -22.88 -22.57
N ALA A 625 4.21 -21.95 -23.33
CA ALA A 625 4.07 -20.51 -23.14
C ALA A 625 2.99 -19.94 -24.04
N MET A 626 1.86 -19.52 -23.49
CA MET A 626 0.89 -18.66 -24.15
C MET A 626 1.33 -17.22 -23.93
N ILE A 627 1.46 -16.45 -25.01
CA ILE A 627 1.99 -15.08 -24.99
C ILE A 627 0.98 -14.13 -25.59
N LEU A 628 0.51 -13.18 -24.81
CA LEU A 628 -0.24 -12.00 -25.26
C LEU A 628 0.76 -10.85 -25.35
N LYS A 629 0.96 -10.26 -26.54
CA LYS A 629 1.95 -9.21 -26.77
C LYS A 629 1.48 -8.15 -27.75
N ASP A 630 2.13 -7.00 -27.70
CA ASP A 630 1.91 -5.96 -28.69
C ASP A 630 2.27 -6.41 -30.10
N LYS A 631 1.57 -5.87 -31.09
CA LYS A 631 1.97 -5.81 -32.49
C LYS A 631 2.75 -4.50 -32.71
N PRO A 632 3.51 -4.38 -33.80
CA PRO A 632 4.22 -3.14 -34.14
C PRO A 632 3.33 -1.89 -34.13
N GLU A 633 2.09 -2.03 -34.57
CA GLU A 633 1.09 -0.96 -34.65
C GLU A 633 0.27 -0.73 -33.38
N SER A 634 0.46 -1.52 -32.30
CA SER A 634 -0.36 -1.42 -31.09
C SER A 634 -0.25 -0.07 -30.38
N GLY A 635 0.85 0.66 -30.59
CA GLY A 635 1.02 2.02 -30.05
C GLY A 635 0.01 3.02 -30.62
N ASP A 636 -0.39 2.85 -31.87
CA ASP A 636 -1.37 3.68 -32.57
C ASP A 636 -2.78 3.05 -32.58
N TYR A 637 -2.86 1.73 -32.44
CA TYR A 637 -4.09 0.95 -32.35
C TYR A 637 -4.12 0.10 -31.09
N PRO A 638 -4.35 0.68 -29.89
CA PRO A 638 -4.11 0.03 -28.60
C PRO A 638 -4.95 -1.21 -28.31
N LYS A 639 -6.03 -1.42 -29.08
CA LYS A 639 -6.86 -2.63 -29.02
C LYS A 639 -6.23 -3.83 -29.75
N GLN A 640 -5.24 -3.60 -30.62
CA GLN A 640 -4.57 -4.66 -31.34
C GLN A 640 -3.49 -5.32 -30.48
N TYR A 641 -3.42 -6.64 -30.56
CA TYR A 641 -2.41 -7.46 -29.92
C TYR A 641 -2.20 -8.74 -30.72
N ALA A 642 -1.17 -9.49 -30.41
CA ALA A 642 -0.94 -10.83 -30.92
C ALA A 642 -1.03 -11.84 -29.80
N SER A 643 -1.59 -13.02 -30.11
CA SER A 643 -1.59 -14.19 -29.24
C SER A 643 -0.84 -15.32 -29.93
N GLU A 644 0.14 -15.91 -29.27
CA GLU A 644 0.91 -17.04 -29.79
C GLU A 644 1.24 -18.04 -28.69
N THR A 645 1.51 -19.28 -29.09
CA THR A 645 1.94 -20.34 -28.20
C THR A 645 3.25 -20.93 -28.67
N VAL A 646 4.25 -20.99 -27.77
CA VAL A 646 5.57 -21.56 -28.04
C VAL A 646 5.99 -22.48 -26.88
N THR A 647 6.88 -23.43 -27.17
CA THR A 647 7.51 -24.24 -26.11
C THR A 647 8.81 -23.59 -25.69
N VAL A 648 9.00 -23.43 -24.38
CA VAL A 648 10.21 -22.84 -23.79
C VAL A 648 10.78 -23.75 -22.69
N ASP A 649 12.05 -23.60 -22.41
CA ASP A 649 12.74 -24.22 -21.28
C ASP A 649 13.65 -23.18 -20.56
N ARG A 650 14.38 -23.61 -19.55
CA ARG A 650 15.28 -22.74 -18.80
C ARG A 650 16.43 -22.11 -19.61
N ASN A 651 16.74 -22.62 -20.79
CA ASN A 651 17.81 -22.11 -21.66
C ASN A 651 17.28 -21.12 -22.70
N THR A 652 15.97 -21.02 -22.80
CA THR A 652 15.28 -20.13 -23.74
C THR A 652 15.46 -18.66 -23.31
N LYS A 653 15.73 -17.81 -24.29
CA LYS A 653 15.66 -16.35 -24.15
C LYS A 653 14.74 -15.83 -25.23
N LEU A 654 13.77 -15.04 -24.82
CA LEU A 654 12.75 -14.50 -25.72
C LEU A 654 12.79 -12.98 -25.70
N THR A 655 13.04 -12.38 -26.87
CA THR A 655 12.97 -10.92 -27.01
C THR A 655 11.55 -10.52 -27.37
N LEU A 656 10.99 -9.59 -26.61
CA LEU A 656 9.64 -9.08 -26.74
C LEU A 656 9.68 -7.57 -26.93
N ASP A 657 9.02 -7.10 -27.96
CA ASP A 657 8.85 -5.69 -28.23
C ASP A 657 7.59 -5.18 -27.55
N MET A 658 7.72 -4.08 -26.85
CA MET A 658 6.63 -3.34 -26.23
C MET A 658 6.44 -2.02 -26.98
N ALA A 659 5.25 -1.79 -27.50
CA ALA A 659 4.88 -0.56 -28.23
C ALA A 659 4.83 0.64 -27.27
N ARG A 660 4.52 1.83 -27.77
CA ARG A 660 4.24 3.03 -26.98
C ARG A 660 3.10 2.74 -25.98
N GLY A 661 3.37 2.81 -24.66
CA GLY A 661 2.40 2.45 -23.64
C GLY A 661 2.00 0.98 -23.66
N GLY A 662 2.91 0.13 -24.12
CA GLY A 662 2.67 -1.26 -24.39
C GLY A 662 3.16 -2.24 -23.33
N GLY A 663 3.04 -3.53 -23.67
CA GLY A 663 3.42 -4.61 -22.77
C GLY A 663 3.25 -6.01 -23.35
N PHE A 664 3.38 -6.99 -22.46
CA PHE A 664 3.09 -8.40 -22.73
C PHE A 664 2.70 -9.15 -21.45
N ALA A 665 1.98 -10.24 -21.64
CA ALA A 665 1.64 -11.18 -20.57
C ALA A 665 1.86 -12.61 -21.06
N ILE A 666 2.51 -13.45 -20.23
CA ILE A 666 2.84 -14.83 -20.58
C ILE A 666 2.31 -15.76 -19.50
N ARG A 667 1.61 -16.83 -19.89
CA ARG A 667 1.29 -17.97 -19.04
C ARG A 667 2.17 -19.15 -19.43
N LEU A 668 2.90 -19.72 -18.47
CA LEU A 668 3.80 -20.87 -18.63
C LEU A 668 3.23 -22.07 -17.86
N VAL A 669 2.84 -23.13 -18.58
CA VAL A 669 2.30 -24.37 -18.02
C VAL A 669 3.35 -25.47 -18.20
N GLU A 670 3.80 -26.10 -17.07
CA GLU A 670 4.77 -27.21 -17.10
C GLU A 670 4.18 -28.40 -17.84
N GLU A 671 4.91 -28.95 -18.84
CA GLU A 671 4.58 -30.14 -19.62
C GLU A 671 5.19 -31.41 -19.03
#